data_6f4423226f3e99356523d1858f05178a
#
_entry.id   6f4423226f3e99356523d1858f05178a
#
_cell.length_a   1.000
_cell.length_b   1.000
_cell.length_c   1.000
_cell.angle_alpha   90.00
_cell.angle_beta   90.00
_cell.angle_gamma   90.00
#
_symmetry.space_group_name_H-M   'P 1'
#
loop_
_entity.id
_entity.type
_entity.pdbx_description
1 polymer ?
#
loop_
_entity_poly.entity_id
_entity_poly.type
_entity_poly.pdbx_seq_one_letter_code
_entity_poly.pdbx_strand_id
1 'polypeptide(L)'
;MKNKLATLVGALALSAAASAQTWIWYPGDYEIWLGNRMNNRRTERGAFFPPFWKTDSHYVVVEFSKKLDLAEPEEIFIAAEGKYNVKLDGKLQFGMPSTLKLPAGKHSLNIKVWNQSTPPTIYVKGKTVNTDKTWKVTYEDKEWIDESGKASDTSATVYMDAGCWNFDGATQLPSKFSLARKPMKAVSSTPRKEGVLYDFGKETFGYITLKEVKGKGTIHIYYGESPEEALDTEYCETLDKLLAEPGQITDLAIRNTRKLYDEYTLDNSKAFRYVYVTCDPGVTIQDVSMQYEYLPEEYRGSFKCNDEELNRIWEVGAYTMHLTTREFFIDGIKRDRWVWSGDAIQSYLMNYYLFFDNETVKRTIWLLRGKDPVTSHSNTIMDYTFYWFFSIYDYYMYSGDKDFVTQLYPRMQSMMDYVLGRTNANGMVEGMTGDWVFVDWADGYLDKKGELSFEQVLFCKSLETMALCAGLAGNTADKTKYEKLASALRSKLEPAFWNEQKQAMVHNRVQGKQSESVTRYANMFSVFFNYLNADKQQTIKHTVLQNDSILKITTPYMRFYELEALCALGEQESVMKEMKAYWGGMLKEGATSFWEKYNPEETGIRHLAMYGRPYGKSLCHAWGASPIYLLGKYYLGVKPTKPGYEEYSVTPCLGGLKWMEGTVPTPYGNIHIYMDKKEIRIKSDGGKGVLNIPTRKGIKAMTIEPGEEQVFKY
;
A
#
# COMPACT_ATOMS: atom_id res chain seq x y z
N MET A 1 -49.37 -45.62 23.21
CA MET A 1 -49.68 -45.76 21.78
C MET A 1 -48.90 -44.68 21.01
N LYS A 2 -48.11 -45.18 20.09
CA LYS A 2 -47.47 -44.54 18.93
C LYS A 2 -46.49 -43.36 19.16
N ASN A 3 -45.24 -43.77 19.20
CA ASN A 3 -44.04 -43.01 18.82
C ASN A 3 -44.22 -42.25 17.51
N LYS A 4 -43.69 -41.00 17.47
CA LYS A 4 -43.13 -40.42 16.26
C LYS A 4 -41.77 -39.85 16.63
N LEU A 5 -40.77 -40.62 16.32
CA LEU A 5 -39.39 -40.20 16.17
C LEU A 5 -39.33 -39.26 14.94
N ALA A 6 -39.08 -38.00 15.14
CA ALA A 6 -38.74 -37.10 14.04
C ALA A 6 -37.22 -37.04 13.93
N THR A 7 -36.73 -37.72 12.93
CA THR A 7 -35.32 -37.66 12.51
C THR A 7 -35.01 -36.27 11.97
N LEU A 8 -34.32 -35.48 12.71
CA LEU A 8 -33.74 -34.21 12.23
C LEU A 8 -32.52 -34.53 11.38
N VAL A 9 -32.71 -34.64 10.07
CA VAL A 9 -31.63 -34.66 9.10
C VAL A 9 -31.13 -33.21 8.99
N GLY A 10 -30.04 -32.91 9.70
CA GLY A 10 -29.31 -31.67 9.52
C GLY A 10 -28.69 -31.68 8.14
N ALA A 11 -29.25 -30.95 7.21
CA ALA A 11 -28.60 -30.57 5.98
C ALA A 11 -27.45 -29.61 6.37
N LEU A 12 -26.24 -30.15 6.47
CA LEU A 12 -25.02 -29.36 6.31
C LEU A 12 -25.04 -28.80 4.88
N ALA A 13 -25.59 -27.61 4.73
CA ALA A 13 -25.27 -26.79 3.58
C ALA A 13 -23.77 -26.45 3.69
N LEU A 14 -22.94 -27.27 3.06
CA LEU A 14 -21.65 -26.81 2.58
C LEU A 14 -21.95 -25.67 1.61
N SER A 15 -21.89 -24.43 2.08
CA SER A 15 -21.71 -23.28 1.22
C SER A 15 -20.32 -23.48 0.60
N ALA A 16 -20.25 -24.15 -0.54
CA ALA A 16 -19.18 -23.90 -1.48
C ALA A 16 -19.25 -22.40 -1.72
N ALA A 17 -18.33 -21.64 -1.14
CA ALA A 17 -18.07 -20.30 -1.58
C ALA A 17 -17.85 -20.43 -3.09
N ALA A 18 -18.83 -19.99 -3.87
CA ALA A 18 -18.65 -19.88 -5.31
C ALA A 18 -17.45 -18.95 -5.46
N SER A 19 -16.32 -19.50 -5.88
CA SER A 19 -15.15 -18.68 -6.19
C SER A 19 -15.64 -17.66 -7.21
N ALA A 20 -15.58 -16.38 -6.85
CA ALA A 20 -16.08 -15.33 -7.71
C ALA A 20 -15.36 -15.48 -9.04
N GLN A 21 -16.12 -15.67 -10.10
CA GLN A 21 -15.61 -15.83 -11.44
C GLN A 21 -14.89 -14.53 -11.84
N THR A 22 -13.66 -14.63 -12.35
CA THR A 22 -12.82 -13.48 -12.58
C THR A 22 -11.95 -13.63 -13.83
N TRP A 23 -11.43 -12.52 -14.32
CA TRP A 23 -10.33 -12.51 -15.27
C TRP A 23 -9.06 -13.02 -14.61
N ILE A 24 -8.23 -13.72 -15.38
CA ILE A 24 -6.95 -14.24 -14.89
C ILE A 24 -5.81 -13.86 -15.85
N TRP A 25 -4.59 -13.68 -15.30
CA TRP A 25 -3.37 -13.29 -16.01
C TRP A 25 -2.12 -13.92 -15.40
N TYR A 26 -0.97 -13.66 -16.01
CA TYR A 26 0.31 -14.04 -15.41
C TYR A 26 0.61 -13.13 -14.22
N PRO A 27 0.84 -13.69 -13.01
CA PRO A 27 0.95 -12.91 -11.77
C PRO A 27 2.02 -11.83 -11.84
N GLY A 28 1.68 -10.62 -11.46
CA GLY A 28 2.53 -9.45 -11.50
C GLY A 28 2.51 -8.68 -12.82
N ASP A 29 2.10 -9.32 -13.92
CA ASP A 29 2.18 -8.73 -15.25
C ASP A 29 1.16 -7.62 -15.46
N TYR A 30 -0.05 -7.85 -15.02
CA TYR A 30 -1.12 -6.85 -15.06
C TYR A 30 -0.82 -5.66 -14.14
N GLU A 31 -0.32 -5.93 -12.95
CA GLU A 31 0.04 -4.92 -11.96
C GLU A 31 1.17 -4.02 -12.47
N ILE A 32 2.21 -4.60 -13.10
CA ILE A 32 3.31 -3.86 -13.74
C ILE A 32 2.77 -2.97 -14.88
N TRP A 33 1.91 -3.52 -15.75
CA TRP A 33 1.30 -2.77 -16.82
C TRP A 33 0.44 -1.60 -16.30
N LEU A 34 -0.37 -1.85 -15.26
CA LEU A 34 -1.20 -0.82 -14.64
C LEU A 34 -0.35 0.26 -13.96
N GLY A 35 0.74 -0.12 -13.29
CA GLY A 35 1.70 0.81 -12.70
C GLY A 35 2.39 1.68 -13.76
N ASN A 36 2.82 1.10 -14.87
CA ASN A 36 3.37 1.85 -16.01
C ASN A 36 2.34 2.81 -16.61
N ARG A 37 1.08 2.40 -16.71
CA ARG A 37 -0.02 3.25 -17.18
C ARG A 37 -0.31 4.41 -16.21
N MET A 38 -0.24 4.16 -14.91
CA MET A 38 -0.39 5.21 -13.89
C MET A 38 0.71 6.26 -14.01
N ASN A 39 1.96 5.87 -14.23
CA ASN A 39 3.08 6.76 -14.41
C ASN A 39 2.93 7.71 -15.59
N ASN A 40 2.32 7.25 -16.68
CA ASN A 40 2.10 8.08 -17.86
C ASN A 40 1.15 9.26 -17.59
N ARG A 41 0.48 9.29 -16.43
CA ARG A 41 -0.38 10.40 -15.98
C ARG A 41 0.36 11.44 -15.13
N ARG A 42 1.64 11.23 -14.83
CA ARG A 42 2.43 12.16 -14.04
C ARG A 42 2.89 13.36 -14.89
N THR A 43 2.55 14.56 -14.47
CA THR A 43 3.00 15.81 -15.09
C THR A 43 3.43 16.81 -14.01
N GLU A 44 4.59 17.43 -14.18
CA GLU A 44 5.07 18.51 -13.32
C GLU A 44 5.42 19.70 -14.22
N ARG A 45 4.98 20.90 -13.84
CA ARG A 45 5.20 22.15 -14.60
C ARG A 45 4.85 22.03 -16.10
N GLY A 46 3.81 21.24 -16.43
CA GLY A 46 3.40 21.00 -17.83
C GLY A 46 4.35 20.11 -18.63
N ALA A 47 5.39 19.54 -18.04
CA ALA A 47 6.29 18.60 -18.67
C ALA A 47 6.05 17.17 -18.18
N PHE A 48 6.24 16.22 -19.08
CA PHE A 48 6.16 14.79 -18.76
C PHE A 48 7.56 14.27 -18.41
N PHE A 49 7.72 13.77 -17.19
CA PHE A 49 8.95 13.13 -16.74
C PHE A 49 8.69 11.65 -16.44
N PRO A 50 9.16 10.72 -17.28
CA PRO A 50 9.11 9.32 -16.93
C PRO A 50 9.99 9.07 -15.70
N PRO A 51 9.46 8.41 -14.66
CA PRO A 51 10.26 8.12 -13.46
C PRO A 51 11.37 7.14 -13.78
N PHE A 52 12.53 7.30 -13.16
CA PHE A 52 13.69 6.43 -13.32
C PHE A 52 13.47 5.01 -12.72
N TRP A 53 12.49 4.87 -11.84
CA TRP A 53 12.10 3.61 -11.20
C TRP A 53 11.00 2.87 -11.96
N LYS A 54 10.73 3.24 -13.21
CA LYS A 54 9.72 2.59 -14.04
C LYS A 54 9.97 1.08 -14.11
N THR A 55 8.91 0.31 -13.87
CA THR A 55 8.93 -1.14 -13.93
C THR A 55 9.03 -1.67 -15.36
N ASP A 56 9.47 -2.92 -15.52
CA ASP A 56 9.55 -3.60 -16.80
C ASP A 56 8.18 -3.75 -17.48
N SER A 57 8.20 -4.01 -18.79
CA SER A 57 7.00 -4.34 -19.54
C SER A 57 6.50 -5.76 -19.22
N HIS A 58 5.22 -6.00 -19.52
CA HIS A 58 4.57 -7.31 -19.35
C HIS A 58 5.02 -8.34 -20.40
N TYR A 59 4.71 -9.59 -20.18
CA TYR A 59 4.87 -10.67 -21.16
C TYR A 59 3.79 -10.58 -22.24
N VAL A 60 4.17 -10.87 -23.47
CA VAL A 60 3.25 -10.75 -24.64
C VAL A 60 2.57 -12.06 -25.00
N VAL A 61 3.11 -13.20 -24.59
CA VAL A 61 2.57 -14.53 -24.85
C VAL A 61 2.47 -15.34 -23.55
N VAL A 62 1.26 -15.77 -23.22
CA VAL A 62 0.95 -16.49 -21.97
C VAL A 62 0.07 -17.69 -22.27
N GLU A 63 0.35 -18.83 -21.66
CA GLU A 63 -0.49 -20.02 -21.72
C GLU A 63 -1.17 -20.31 -20.39
N PHE A 64 -2.48 -20.44 -20.41
CA PHE A 64 -3.33 -20.82 -19.28
C PHE A 64 -3.71 -22.28 -19.41
N SER A 65 -3.63 -23.06 -18.31
CA SER A 65 -3.88 -24.48 -18.30
C SER A 65 -4.78 -24.90 -17.13
N LYS A 66 -5.74 -25.77 -17.41
CA LYS A 66 -6.62 -26.36 -16.41
C LYS A 66 -6.82 -27.85 -16.70
N LYS A 67 -6.61 -28.70 -15.69
CA LYS A 67 -7.06 -30.09 -15.73
C LYS A 67 -8.50 -30.16 -15.26
N LEU A 68 -9.33 -30.86 -16.00
CA LEU A 68 -10.77 -30.98 -15.79
C LEU A 68 -11.10 -32.43 -15.47
N ASP A 69 -12.14 -32.64 -14.64
CA ASP A 69 -12.78 -33.92 -14.42
C ASP A 69 -14.29 -33.69 -14.37
N LEU A 70 -14.97 -33.87 -15.52
CA LEU A 70 -16.35 -33.47 -15.75
C LEU A 70 -17.29 -34.67 -15.62
N ALA A 71 -18.21 -34.62 -14.69
CA ALA A 71 -19.26 -35.65 -14.52
C ALA A 71 -20.22 -35.70 -15.72
N GLU A 72 -20.50 -34.54 -16.33
CA GLU A 72 -21.40 -34.36 -17.48
C GLU A 72 -20.78 -33.45 -18.52
N PRO A 73 -21.15 -33.54 -19.79
CA PRO A 73 -20.73 -32.56 -20.81
C PRO A 73 -21.23 -31.16 -20.45
N GLU A 74 -20.39 -30.14 -20.71
CA GLU A 74 -20.82 -28.75 -20.57
C GLU A 74 -20.29 -27.88 -21.71
N GLU A 75 -20.92 -26.73 -21.91
CA GLU A 75 -20.45 -25.70 -22.83
C GLU A 75 -19.87 -24.53 -22.02
N ILE A 76 -18.67 -24.09 -22.40
CA ILE A 76 -18.01 -22.95 -21.80
C ILE A 76 -17.98 -21.77 -22.77
N PHE A 77 -18.11 -20.55 -22.24
CA PHE A 77 -17.83 -19.29 -22.91
C PHE A 77 -16.37 -18.91 -22.66
N ILE A 78 -15.69 -18.34 -23.66
CA ILE A 78 -14.30 -17.89 -23.58
C ILE A 78 -14.21 -16.46 -24.09
N ALA A 79 -13.64 -15.57 -23.29
CA ALA A 79 -13.20 -14.23 -23.69
C ALA A 79 -11.72 -14.03 -23.36
N ALA A 80 -11.04 -13.17 -24.11
CA ALA A 80 -9.63 -12.86 -23.91
C ALA A 80 -9.32 -11.41 -24.24
N GLU A 81 -8.33 -10.82 -23.57
CA GLU A 81 -7.63 -9.63 -24.05
C GLU A 81 -6.41 -10.07 -24.82
N GLY A 82 -6.55 -10.09 -26.14
CA GLY A 82 -5.56 -10.55 -27.11
C GLY A 82 -6.12 -11.60 -28.08
N LYS A 83 -5.29 -11.99 -29.01
CA LYS A 83 -5.58 -13.15 -29.87
C LYS A 83 -5.28 -14.43 -29.09
N TYR A 84 -6.02 -15.49 -29.36
CA TYR A 84 -5.83 -16.73 -28.64
C TYR A 84 -6.09 -17.96 -29.49
N ASN A 85 -5.54 -19.08 -29.06
CA ASN A 85 -5.94 -20.40 -29.50
C ASN A 85 -6.27 -21.29 -28.30
N VAL A 86 -7.05 -22.33 -28.57
CA VAL A 86 -7.50 -23.28 -27.57
C VAL A 86 -7.08 -24.69 -27.96
N LYS A 87 -6.51 -25.45 -27.02
CA LYS A 87 -6.26 -26.88 -27.16
C LYS A 87 -7.07 -27.65 -26.12
N LEU A 88 -7.80 -28.67 -26.56
CA LEU A 88 -8.44 -29.65 -25.70
C LEU A 88 -7.74 -30.99 -25.92
N ASP A 89 -7.16 -31.56 -24.87
CA ASP A 89 -6.36 -32.81 -24.91
C ASP A 89 -5.27 -32.76 -25.97
N GLY A 90 -4.58 -31.61 -26.07
CA GLY A 90 -3.52 -31.35 -27.04
C GLY A 90 -4.00 -31.08 -28.46
N LYS A 91 -5.31 -31.25 -28.76
CA LYS A 91 -5.88 -30.99 -30.10
C LYS A 91 -6.32 -29.55 -30.23
N LEU A 92 -5.76 -28.87 -31.23
CA LEU A 92 -6.11 -27.48 -31.54
C LEU A 92 -7.59 -27.37 -31.96
N GLN A 93 -8.30 -26.46 -31.35
CA GLN A 93 -9.65 -26.03 -31.76
C GLN A 93 -9.48 -24.92 -32.79
N PHE A 94 -10.21 -25.05 -33.91
CA PHE A 94 -10.02 -24.12 -35.02
C PHE A 94 -10.52 -22.69 -34.71
N GLY A 95 -9.73 -21.71 -35.08
CA GLY A 95 -10.04 -20.30 -34.89
C GLY A 95 -9.84 -19.83 -33.43
N MET A 96 -10.61 -18.82 -33.04
CA MET A 96 -10.69 -18.29 -31.67
C MET A 96 -12.13 -18.55 -31.14
N PRO A 97 -12.45 -19.78 -30.72
CA PRO A 97 -13.82 -20.12 -30.36
C PRO A 97 -14.26 -19.36 -29.11
N SER A 98 -15.32 -18.52 -29.22
CA SER A 98 -15.93 -17.86 -28.07
C SER A 98 -16.77 -18.83 -27.20
N THR A 99 -17.12 -20.00 -27.74
CA THR A 99 -17.76 -21.11 -27.01
C THR A 99 -17.08 -22.42 -27.36
N LEU A 100 -17.00 -23.33 -26.39
CA LEU A 100 -16.43 -24.66 -26.57
C LEU A 100 -17.26 -25.69 -25.81
N LYS A 101 -17.63 -26.77 -26.50
CA LYS A 101 -18.26 -27.92 -25.87
C LYS A 101 -17.21 -28.87 -25.29
N LEU A 102 -17.32 -29.12 -24.01
CA LEU A 102 -16.46 -30.06 -23.27
C LEU A 102 -17.23 -31.36 -23.04
N PRO A 103 -16.71 -32.53 -23.47
CA PRO A 103 -17.33 -33.82 -23.15
C PRO A 103 -17.15 -34.15 -21.66
N ALA A 104 -17.91 -35.12 -21.17
CA ALA A 104 -17.71 -35.69 -19.85
C ALA A 104 -16.37 -36.45 -19.80
N GLY A 105 -15.74 -36.48 -18.63
CA GLY A 105 -14.48 -37.20 -18.40
C GLY A 105 -13.33 -36.28 -18.04
N LYS A 106 -12.12 -36.85 -18.07
CA LYS A 106 -10.88 -36.13 -17.73
C LYS A 106 -10.30 -35.47 -18.97
N HIS A 107 -10.06 -34.18 -18.89
CA HIS A 107 -9.54 -33.37 -19.99
C HIS A 107 -8.43 -32.43 -19.54
N SER A 108 -7.63 -31.98 -20.51
CA SER A 108 -6.66 -30.89 -20.34
C SER A 108 -7.07 -29.76 -21.27
N LEU A 109 -7.42 -28.62 -20.70
CA LEU A 109 -7.76 -27.40 -21.44
C LEU A 109 -6.58 -26.44 -21.35
N ASN A 110 -6.04 -26.02 -22.53
CA ASN A 110 -4.98 -25.05 -22.63
C ASN A 110 -5.46 -23.89 -23.52
N ILE A 111 -5.28 -22.66 -23.04
CA ILE A 111 -5.61 -21.44 -23.78
C ILE A 111 -4.35 -20.59 -23.83
N LYS A 112 -3.78 -20.43 -25.03
CA LYS A 112 -2.63 -19.56 -25.27
C LYS A 112 -3.13 -18.22 -25.79
N VAL A 113 -2.68 -17.13 -25.16
CA VAL A 113 -3.07 -15.77 -25.49
C VAL A 113 -1.85 -14.92 -25.78
N TRP A 114 -1.92 -14.04 -26.77
CA TRP A 114 -0.87 -13.06 -27.08
C TRP A 114 -1.45 -11.68 -27.35
N ASN A 115 -0.83 -10.68 -26.75
CA ASN A 115 -1.22 -9.28 -26.89
C ASN A 115 0.01 -8.37 -26.68
N GLN A 116 0.15 -7.34 -27.48
CA GLN A 116 1.25 -6.36 -27.35
C GLN A 116 0.83 -5.09 -26.62
N SER A 117 -0.47 -4.80 -26.57
CA SER A 117 -0.99 -3.54 -26.01
C SER A 117 -1.34 -3.63 -24.54
N THR A 118 -1.79 -4.80 -24.09
CA THR A 118 -2.19 -5.07 -22.72
C THR A 118 -1.72 -6.47 -22.32
N PRO A 119 -1.57 -6.78 -21.02
CA PRO A 119 -1.25 -8.14 -20.60
C PRO A 119 -2.26 -9.14 -21.12
N PRO A 120 -1.82 -10.30 -21.65
CA PRO A 120 -2.71 -11.39 -22.02
C PRO A 120 -3.56 -11.86 -20.84
N THR A 121 -4.88 -11.84 -21.01
CA THR A 121 -5.83 -12.26 -19.96
C THR A 121 -6.95 -13.10 -20.56
N ILE A 122 -7.53 -13.99 -19.75
CA ILE A 122 -8.70 -14.77 -20.13
C ILE A 122 -9.81 -14.70 -19.08
N TYR A 123 -11.03 -14.95 -19.57
CA TYR A 123 -12.23 -15.14 -18.78
C TYR A 123 -12.99 -16.34 -19.37
N VAL A 124 -13.17 -17.39 -18.59
CA VAL A 124 -13.92 -18.59 -18.99
C VAL A 124 -15.10 -18.77 -18.08
N LYS A 125 -16.28 -19.02 -18.64
CA LYS A 125 -17.53 -19.25 -17.93
C LYS A 125 -18.25 -20.48 -18.44
N GLY A 126 -18.41 -21.46 -17.55
CA GLY A 126 -19.24 -22.63 -17.75
C GLY A 126 -20.13 -22.90 -16.52
N LYS A 127 -20.70 -24.09 -16.47
CA LYS A 127 -21.45 -24.56 -15.31
C LYS A 127 -20.50 -24.88 -14.14
N THR A 128 -19.42 -25.57 -14.43
CA THR A 128 -18.39 -25.99 -13.44
C THR A 128 -17.00 -25.48 -13.78
N VAL A 129 -16.69 -25.24 -15.04
CA VAL A 129 -15.39 -24.74 -15.51
C VAL A 129 -15.42 -23.23 -15.59
N ASN A 130 -14.81 -22.59 -14.60
CA ASN A 130 -14.71 -21.13 -14.50
C ASN A 130 -13.26 -20.69 -14.29
N THR A 131 -12.92 -19.49 -14.74
CA THR A 131 -11.61 -18.90 -14.42
C THR A 131 -11.56 -18.49 -12.96
N ASP A 132 -10.49 -18.93 -12.29
CA ASP A 132 -10.16 -18.66 -10.91
C ASP A 132 -8.65 -18.86 -10.68
N LYS A 133 -8.20 -18.65 -9.44
CA LYS A 133 -6.80 -18.84 -9.02
C LYS A 133 -6.27 -20.28 -9.13
N THR A 134 -7.11 -21.28 -9.39
CA THR A 134 -6.68 -22.68 -9.52
C THR A 134 -6.16 -23.03 -10.93
N TRP A 135 -6.30 -22.11 -11.89
CA TRP A 135 -5.67 -22.23 -13.19
C TRP A 135 -4.16 -22.08 -13.07
N LYS A 136 -3.44 -22.86 -13.85
CA LYS A 136 -1.98 -22.72 -13.98
C LYS A 136 -1.66 -21.83 -15.17
N VAL A 137 -0.62 -21.03 -15.05
CA VAL A 137 -0.21 -20.10 -16.08
C VAL A 137 1.29 -20.09 -16.25
N THR A 138 1.76 -19.98 -17.49
CA THR A 138 3.17 -19.81 -17.85
C THR A 138 3.31 -18.84 -19.01
N TYR A 139 4.44 -18.17 -19.14
CA TYR A 139 4.77 -17.39 -20.32
C TYR A 139 5.62 -18.22 -21.29
N GLU A 140 5.50 -17.94 -22.58
CA GLU A 140 6.22 -18.67 -23.62
C GLU A 140 7.43 -17.91 -24.19
N ASP A 141 7.72 -16.73 -23.72
CA ASP A 141 8.89 -15.99 -24.20
C ASP A 141 10.19 -16.61 -23.63
N LYS A 142 10.54 -17.77 -24.19
CA LYS A 142 11.78 -18.47 -23.88
C LYS A 142 12.97 -18.01 -24.72
N GLU A 143 12.71 -17.15 -25.70
CA GLU A 143 13.73 -16.62 -26.59
C GLU A 143 14.22 -15.24 -26.13
N TRP A 144 14.77 -15.16 -24.92
CA TRP A 144 15.74 -14.12 -24.66
C TRP A 144 17.01 -14.48 -25.44
N ILE A 145 17.17 -13.84 -26.55
CA ILE A 145 18.45 -13.81 -27.24
C ILE A 145 19.29 -12.77 -26.52
N ASP A 146 20.33 -13.20 -25.81
CA ASP A 146 21.30 -12.30 -25.20
C ASP A 146 22.08 -11.51 -26.29
N GLU A 147 22.85 -10.54 -25.91
CA GLU A 147 23.66 -9.73 -26.83
C GLU A 147 24.63 -10.57 -27.70
N SER A 148 24.86 -11.84 -27.36
CA SER A 148 25.67 -12.80 -28.12
C SER A 148 24.85 -13.62 -29.13
N GLY A 149 23.54 -13.45 -29.19
CA GLY A 149 22.63 -14.22 -30.04
C GLY A 149 22.30 -15.62 -29.52
N LYS A 150 22.61 -15.92 -28.25
CA LYS A 150 22.23 -17.18 -27.61
C LYS A 150 20.89 -17.05 -26.92
N ALA A 151 20.02 -18.04 -27.11
CA ALA A 151 18.84 -18.23 -26.28
C ALA A 151 19.29 -18.48 -24.83
N SER A 152 18.91 -17.58 -23.91
CA SER A 152 19.41 -17.58 -22.53
C SER A 152 18.68 -18.57 -21.64
N ASP A 153 17.55 -19.15 -22.05
CA ASP A 153 16.73 -20.01 -21.20
C ASP A 153 16.48 -21.39 -21.81
N THR A 154 17.19 -22.36 -21.27
CA THR A 154 16.93 -23.80 -21.43
C THR A 154 16.13 -24.38 -20.26
N SER A 155 15.62 -23.55 -19.35
CA SER A 155 14.93 -24.01 -18.16
C SER A 155 13.60 -24.71 -18.50
N ALA A 156 13.19 -25.62 -17.64
CA ALA A 156 11.89 -26.26 -17.73
C ALA A 156 10.78 -25.20 -17.61
N THR A 157 9.71 -25.38 -18.38
CA THR A 157 8.53 -24.51 -18.28
C THR A 157 7.97 -24.55 -16.85
N VAL A 158 7.99 -23.40 -16.17
CA VAL A 158 7.44 -23.26 -14.83
C VAL A 158 6.02 -22.72 -14.94
N TYR A 159 5.07 -23.48 -14.36
CA TYR A 159 3.69 -23.06 -14.22
C TYR A 159 3.45 -22.46 -12.84
N MET A 160 2.85 -21.29 -12.81
CA MET A 160 2.41 -20.60 -11.59
C MET A 160 0.89 -20.66 -11.46
N ASP A 161 0.38 -20.39 -10.28
CA ASP A 161 -1.04 -20.11 -10.11
C ASP A 161 -1.39 -18.77 -10.76
N ALA A 162 -2.55 -18.68 -11.43
CA ALA A 162 -2.95 -17.48 -12.13
C ALA A 162 -3.23 -16.32 -11.16
N GLY A 163 -2.82 -15.11 -11.53
CA GLY A 163 -3.24 -13.87 -10.89
C GLY A 163 -4.67 -13.53 -11.24
N CYS A 164 -5.42 -12.95 -10.32
CA CYS A 164 -6.82 -12.57 -10.57
C CYS A 164 -7.31 -11.49 -9.60
N TRP A 165 -8.29 -10.70 -10.10
CA TRP A 165 -9.12 -9.79 -9.31
C TRP A 165 -10.58 -10.03 -9.62
N ASN A 166 -11.44 -9.51 -8.78
CA ASN A 166 -12.88 -9.53 -9.04
C ASN A 166 -13.24 -8.43 -10.04
N PHE A 167 -13.53 -8.83 -11.28
CA PHE A 167 -14.14 -7.97 -12.28
C PHE A 167 -15.53 -8.52 -12.60
N ASP A 168 -16.50 -7.62 -12.83
CA ASP A 168 -17.90 -7.97 -13.08
C ASP A 168 -18.13 -8.54 -14.49
N GLY A 169 -17.86 -9.83 -14.65
CA GLY A 169 -18.15 -10.57 -15.86
C GLY A 169 -17.23 -10.27 -17.06
N ALA A 170 -17.51 -10.89 -18.19
CA ALA A 170 -16.66 -10.83 -19.38
C ALA A 170 -16.60 -9.46 -20.07
N THR A 171 -17.55 -8.57 -19.78
CA THR A 171 -17.58 -7.22 -20.35
C THR A 171 -16.69 -6.24 -19.59
N GLN A 172 -16.31 -6.53 -18.34
CA GLN A 172 -15.41 -5.72 -17.56
C GLN A 172 -13.96 -6.13 -17.83
N LEU A 173 -13.40 -5.65 -18.93
CA LEU A 173 -12.02 -5.95 -19.32
C LEU A 173 -11.04 -5.38 -18.31
N PRO A 174 -9.99 -6.13 -17.89
CA PRO A 174 -8.95 -5.64 -17.00
C PRO A 174 -8.27 -4.35 -17.49
N SER A 175 -7.99 -4.25 -18.80
CA SER A 175 -7.40 -3.04 -19.40
C SER A 175 -8.28 -1.79 -19.29
N LYS A 176 -9.56 -1.94 -18.97
CA LYS A 176 -10.52 -0.84 -18.78
C LYS A 176 -10.68 -0.46 -17.31
N PHE A 177 -9.90 -1.05 -16.40
CA PHE A 177 -9.90 -0.64 -15.01
C PHE A 177 -9.73 0.88 -14.90
N SER A 178 -10.62 1.52 -14.17
CA SER A 178 -10.62 2.96 -13.96
C SER A 178 -11.16 3.31 -12.58
N LEU A 179 -10.63 4.38 -12.00
CA LEU A 179 -11.13 4.96 -10.75
C LEU A 179 -12.48 5.65 -11.00
N ALA A 180 -13.28 5.74 -9.97
CA ALA A 180 -14.54 6.47 -10.01
C ALA A 180 -14.29 7.98 -10.10
N ARG A 181 -15.21 8.71 -10.75
CA ARG A 181 -15.18 10.16 -10.88
C ARG A 181 -16.51 10.78 -10.50
N LYS A 182 -16.45 11.94 -9.84
CA LYS A 182 -17.64 12.75 -9.57
C LYS A 182 -17.33 14.23 -9.75
N PRO A 183 -18.29 15.02 -10.27
CA PRO A 183 -18.10 16.44 -10.41
C PRO A 183 -18.03 17.12 -9.03
N MET A 184 -17.11 18.07 -8.88
CA MET A 184 -16.97 18.90 -7.69
C MET A 184 -16.72 20.35 -8.09
N LYS A 185 -17.38 21.28 -7.40
CA LYS A 185 -17.21 22.73 -7.59
C LYS A 185 -16.27 23.30 -6.55
N ALA A 186 -15.62 24.40 -6.87
CA ALA A 186 -14.91 25.20 -5.90
C ALA A 186 -15.91 25.72 -4.84
N VAL A 187 -15.48 25.78 -3.58
CA VAL A 187 -16.27 26.33 -2.47
C VAL A 187 -16.26 27.86 -2.49
N SER A 188 -15.23 28.45 -3.09
CA SER A 188 -15.14 29.88 -3.32
C SER A 188 -14.29 30.22 -4.54
N SER A 189 -14.52 31.42 -5.12
CA SER A 189 -13.68 31.99 -6.15
C SER A 189 -13.38 33.44 -5.80
N THR A 190 -12.12 33.85 -5.93
CA THR A 190 -11.67 35.20 -5.58
C THR A 190 -10.94 35.82 -6.77
N PRO A 191 -11.49 36.90 -7.35
CA PRO A 191 -10.80 37.65 -8.39
C PRO A 191 -9.44 38.18 -7.91
N ARG A 192 -8.45 38.14 -8.80
CA ARG A 192 -7.11 38.72 -8.64
C ARG A 192 -6.82 39.62 -9.84
N LYS A 193 -5.73 40.37 -9.76
CA LYS A 193 -5.37 41.34 -10.82
C LYS A 193 -5.34 40.72 -12.23
N GLU A 194 -4.84 39.50 -12.35
CA GLU A 194 -4.59 38.84 -13.65
C GLU A 194 -5.43 37.58 -13.88
N GLY A 195 -6.27 37.18 -12.90
CA GLY A 195 -7.05 35.96 -13.00
C GLY A 195 -7.98 35.73 -11.82
N VAL A 196 -8.38 34.48 -11.62
CA VAL A 196 -9.29 34.05 -10.55
C VAL A 196 -8.66 32.89 -9.78
N LEU A 197 -8.62 33.04 -8.45
CA LEU A 197 -8.21 31.97 -7.53
C LEU A 197 -9.46 31.21 -7.06
N TYR A 198 -9.48 29.91 -7.31
CA TYR A 198 -10.53 28.98 -6.87
C TYR A 198 -10.02 28.16 -5.68
N ASP A 199 -10.81 28.06 -4.59
CA ASP A 199 -10.56 27.17 -3.44
C ASP A 199 -11.57 26.02 -3.46
N PHE A 200 -11.09 24.78 -3.44
CA PHE A 200 -11.90 23.57 -3.37
C PHE A 200 -12.18 23.11 -1.93
N GLY A 201 -11.74 23.91 -0.93
CA GLY A 201 -12.05 23.75 0.49
C GLY A 201 -11.13 22.77 1.23
N LYS A 202 -10.58 21.79 0.54
CA LYS A 202 -9.62 20.83 1.07
C LYS A 202 -8.78 20.25 -0.07
N GLU A 203 -7.69 19.57 0.29
CA GLU A 203 -6.85 18.85 -0.66
C GLU A 203 -7.69 17.90 -1.51
N THR A 204 -7.42 17.88 -2.81
CA THR A 204 -8.16 17.07 -3.79
C THR A 204 -7.23 16.44 -4.82
N PHE A 205 -7.78 15.50 -5.58
CA PHE A 205 -7.09 14.89 -6.70
C PHE A 205 -8.06 14.63 -7.85
N GLY A 206 -7.76 15.16 -9.03
CA GLY A 206 -8.64 14.98 -10.18
C GLY A 206 -8.29 15.88 -11.36
N TYR A 207 -9.27 16.11 -12.21
CA TYR A 207 -9.13 16.77 -13.50
C TYR A 207 -9.90 18.07 -13.50
N ILE A 208 -9.27 19.18 -13.84
CA ILE A 208 -9.97 20.45 -14.00
C ILE A 208 -10.89 20.41 -15.22
N THR A 209 -12.05 20.98 -15.05
CA THR A 209 -13.07 21.19 -16.10
C THR A 209 -13.33 22.68 -16.26
N LEU A 210 -13.11 23.17 -17.46
CA LEU A 210 -13.42 24.53 -17.87
C LEU A 210 -14.79 24.55 -18.56
N LYS A 211 -15.65 25.50 -18.19
CA LYS A 211 -16.98 25.63 -18.77
C LYS A 211 -17.09 26.88 -19.63
N GLU A 212 -17.73 26.74 -20.80
CA GLU A 212 -17.97 27.78 -21.78
C GLU A 212 -16.74 28.69 -22.05
N VAL A 213 -15.66 28.04 -22.50
CA VAL A 213 -14.47 28.76 -22.95
C VAL A 213 -14.79 29.45 -24.30
N LYS A 214 -14.57 30.75 -24.38
CA LYS A 214 -14.83 31.58 -25.59
C LYS A 214 -13.62 32.44 -25.90
N GLY A 215 -13.42 32.75 -27.19
CA GLY A 215 -12.36 33.64 -27.65
C GLY A 215 -11.14 32.89 -28.20
N LYS A 216 -10.03 33.63 -28.35
CA LYS A 216 -8.76 33.11 -28.84
C LYS A 216 -7.61 33.65 -27.98
N GLY A 217 -6.77 32.75 -27.50
CA GLY A 217 -5.60 33.08 -26.70
C GLY A 217 -5.20 31.94 -25.75
N THR A 218 -4.25 32.23 -24.89
CA THR A 218 -3.70 31.25 -23.95
C THR A 218 -4.45 31.29 -22.61
N ILE A 219 -4.65 30.10 -22.04
CA ILE A 219 -5.14 29.91 -20.68
C ILE A 219 -4.02 29.26 -19.89
N HIS A 220 -3.68 29.83 -18.73
CA HIS A 220 -2.76 29.20 -17.78
C HIS A 220 -3.53 28.77 -16.54
N ILE A 221 -3.26 27.56 -16.07
CA ILE A 221 -3.87 26.97 -14.87
C ILE A 221 -2.73 26.58 -13.94
N TYR A 222 -2.62 27.27 -12.81
CA TYR A 222 -1.61 27.04 -11.79
C TYR A 222 -2.25 26.34 -10.60
N TYR A 223 -1.65 25.27 -10.15
CA TYR A 223 -2.18 24.41 -9.07
C TYR A 223 -1.36 24.62 -7.80
N GLY A 224 -2.00 24.57 -6.65
CA GLY A 224 -1.33 24.61 -5.37
C GLY A 224 -2.07 23.82 -4.30
N GLU A 225 -1.32 23.14 -3.44
CA GLU A 225 -1.83 22.60 -2.18
C GLU A 225 -2.04 23.73 -1.16
N SER A 226 -1.39 24.88 -1.40
CA SER A 226 -1.56 26.13 -0.66
C SER A 226 -1.90 27.29 -1.60
N PRO A 227 -2.49 28.40 -1.08
CA PRO A 227 -2.78 29.59 -1.90
C PRO A 227 -1.48 30.25 -2.39
N GLU A 228 -0.40 30.23 -1.59
CA GLU A 228 0.91 30.77 -1.95
C GLU A 228 1.45 30.06 -3.20
N GLU A 229 1.39 28.73 -3.23
CA GLU A 229 1.84 27.94 -4.38
C GLU A 229 1.03 28.23 -5.64
N ALA A 230 -0.30 28.23 -5.53
CA ALA A 230 -1.18 28.47 -6.69
C ALA A 230 -0.98 29.88 -7.29
N LEU A 231 -0.69 30.88 -6.46
CA LEU A 231 -0.47 32.26 -6.89
C LEU A 231 0.95 32.54 -7.38
N ASP A 232 1.90 31.66 -7.10
CA ASP A 232 3.27 31.76 -7.58
C ASP A 232 3.41 31.16 -8.98
N THR A 233 3.20 32.00 -9.99
CA THR A 233 3.25 31.60 -11.39
C THR A 233 4.64 31.19 -11.88
N GLU A 234 5.70 31.51 -11.12
CA GLU A 234 7.08 31.18 -11.45
C GLU A 234 7.51 29.84 -10.86
N TYR A 235 7.15 29.54 -9.60
CA TYR A 235 7.68 28.39 -8.86
C TYR A 235 6.66 27.34 -8.48
N CYS A 236 5.36 27.48 -8.79
CA CYS A 236 4.38 26.42 -8.53
C CYS A 236 4.83 25.08 -9.15
N GLU A 237 4.59 23.98 -8.46
CA GLU A 237 5.08 22.64 -8.89
C GLU A 237 4.32 22.11 -10.09
N THR A 238 3.03 22.42 -10.24
CA THR A 238 2.22 21.91 -11.32
C THR A 238 1.41 23.01 -12.01
N LEU A 239 1.38 22.96 -13.35
CA LEU A 239 0.62 23.88 -14.16
C LEU A 239 0.17 23.22 -15.47
N ASP A 240 -0.88 23.76 -16.10
CA ASP A 240 -1.28 23.44 -17.46
C ASP A 240 -1.34 24.74 -18.29
N LYS A 241 -1.01 24.60 -19.57
CA LYS A 241 -1.07 25.70 -20.54
C LYS A 241 -1.88 25.26 -21.76
N LEU A 242 -2.97 25.96 -22.02
CA LEU A 242 -3.89 25.65 -23.10
C LEU A 242 -3.94 26.80 -24.10
N LEU A 243 -4.12 26.49 -25.37
CA LEU A 243 -4.46 27.46 -26.42
C LEU A 243 -5.92 27.28 -26.82
N ALA A 244 -6.73 28.26 -26.51
CA ALA A 244 -8.12 28.32 -26.96
C ALA A 244 -8.21 29.01 -28.33
N GLU A 245 -8.99 28.43 -29.23
CA GLU A 245 -9.38 28.99 -30.54
C GLU A 245 -10.86 28.70 -30.78
N PRO A 246 -11.53 29.43 -31.68
CA PRO A 246 -12.94 29.17 -31.96
C PRO A 246 -13.21 27.70 -32.30
N GLY A 247 -13.96 27.00 -31.48
CA GLY A 247 -14.37 25.61 -31.66
C GLY A 247 -13.32 24.55 -31.34
N GLN A 248 -12.13 24.91 -30.85
CA GLN A 248 -11.09 23.97 -30.45
C GLN A 248 -10.22 24.47 -29.29
N ILE A 249 -9.59 23.54 -28.63
CA ILE A 249 -8.65 23.79 -27.54
C ILE A 249 -7.47 22.82 -27.66
N THR A 250 -6.26 23.36 -27.46
CA THR A 250 -5.02 22.58 -27.54
C THR A 250 -4.33 22.58 -26.19
N ASP A 251 -4.07 21.40 -25.64
CA ASP A 251 -3.13 21.23 -24.51
C ASP A 251 -1.71 21.35 -25.06
N LEU A 252 -0.97 22.37 -24.63
CA LEU A 252 0.36 22.67 -25.17
C LEU A 252 1.45 21.74 -24.63
N ALA A 253 1.24 21.11 -23.48
CA ALA A 253 2.19 20.18 -22.89
C ALA A 253 2.24 18.85 -23.68
N ILE A 254 1.10 18.28 -23.99
CA ILE A 254 0.97 17.01 -24.71
C ILE A 254 0.69 17.18 -26.20
N ARG A 255 0.56 18.42 -26.67
CA ARG A 255 0.26 18.79 -28.07
C ARG A 255 -1.00 18.11 -28.61
N ASN A 256 -2.04 18.02 -27.77
CA ASN A 256 -3.31 17.40 -28.12
C ASN A 256 -4.36 18.47 -28.36
N THR A 257 -4.91 18.52 -29.59
CA THR A 257 -5.99 19.43 -29.98
C THR A 257 -7.31 18.67 -30.00
N ARG A 258 -8.30 19.21 -29.33
CA ARG A 258 -9.65 18.67 -29.27
C ARG A 258 -10.70 19.71 -29.63
N LYS A 259 -11.84 19.21 -30.10
CA LYS A 259 -13.01 20.06 -30.30
C LYS A 259 -13.49 20.60 -28.97
N LEU A 260 -13.75 21.90 -28.92
CA LEU A 260 -14.27 22.57 -27.75
C LEU A 260 -15.79 22.48 -27.75
N TYR A 261 -16.34 21.92 -26.67
CA TYR A 261 -17.75 21.88 -26.35
C TYR A 261 -18.03 22.82 -25.16
N ASP A 262 -19.24 22.81 -24.64
CA ASP A 262 -19.63 23.63 -23.48
C ASP A 262 -18.75 23.36 -22.23
N GLU A 263 -18.26 22.13 -22.09
CA GLU A 263 -17.31 21.74 -21.05
C GLU A 263 -16.07 21.08 -21.66
N TYR A 264 -14.90 21.44 -21.14
CA TYR A 264 -13.62 20.83 -21.47
C TYR A 264 -12.94 20.34 -20.20
N THR A 265 -12.82 19.02 -20.02
CA THR A 265 -12.06 18.38 -18.94
C THR A 265 -10.66 18.06 -19.40
N LEU A 266 -9.63 18.48 -18.65
CA LEU A 266 -8.23 18.20 -18.94
C LEU A 266 -7.94 16.70 -18.90
N ASP A 267 -6.90 16.26 -19.62
CA ASP A 267 -6.54 14.84 -19.74
C ASP A 267 -5.74 14.32 -18.54
N ASN A 268 -5.05 15.20 -17.82
CA ASN A 268 -4.15 14.83 -16.73
C ASN A 268 -4.69 15.27 -15.37
N SER A 269 -4.73 14.34 -14.43
CA SER A 269 -5.09 14.63 -13.04
C SER A 269 -3.99 15.41 -12.32
N LYS A 270 -4.40 16.28 -11.41
CA LYS A 270 -3.52 17.07 -10.54
C LYS A 270 -3.98 16.95 -9.09
N ALA A 271 -3.03 17.12 -8.17
CA ALA A 271 -3.29 17.33 -6.76
C ALA A 271 -3.35 18.83 -6.47
N PHE A 272 -4.36 19.27 -5.78
CA PHE A 272 -4.52 20.67 -5.43
C PHE A 272 -5.66 20.88 -4.41
N ARG A 273 -5.56 21.93 -3.67
CA ARG A 273 -6.70 22.58 -3.02
C ARG A 273 -7.07 23.87 -3.76
N TYR A 274 -6.07 24.58 -4.27
CA TYR A 274 -6.23 25.88 -4.93
C TYR A 274 -5.85 25.79 -6.40
N VAL A 275 -6.61 26.52 -7.22
CA VAL A 275 -6.33 26.64 -8.65
C VAL A 275 -6.41 28.13 -9.04
N TYR A 276 -5.34 28.66 -9.58
CA TYR A 276 -5.30 30.02 -10.12
C TYR A 276 -5.35 29.95 -11.64
N VAL A 277 -6.35 30.61 -12.23
CA VAL A 277 -6.56 30.62 -13.69
C VAL A 277 -6.38 32.02 -14.23
N THR A 278 -5.49 32.16 -15.19
CA THR A 278 -5.26 33.40 -15.96
C THR A 278 -5.52 33.16 -17.44
N CYS A 279 -5.98 34.21 -18.14
CA CYS A 279 -6.30 34.15 -19.56
C CYS A 279 -5.73 35.36 -20.29
N ASP A 280 -5.34 35.18 -21.57
CA ASP A 280 -5.02 36.26 -22.46
C ASP A 280 -6.27 37.17 -22.64
N PRO A 281 -6.08 38.49 -22.91
CA PRO A 281 -7.18 39.39 -23.25
C PRO A 281 -8.01 38.82 -24.44
N GLY A 282 -9.32 38.74 -24.23
CA GLY A 282 -10.23 38.17 -25.24
C GLY A 282 -10.59 36.69 -25.06
N VAL A 283 -10.00 35.99 -24.10
CA VAL A 283 -10.47 34.68 -23.67
C VAL A 283 -11.32 34.83 -22.41
N THR A 284 -12.46 34.16 -22.40
CA THR A 284 -13.34 34.08 -21.22
C THR A 284 -13.67 32.67 -20.88
N ILE A 285 -13.79 32.39 -19.57
CA ILE A 285 -14.21 31.11 -19.00
C ILE A 285 -15.36 31.42 -18.05
N GLN A 286 -16.50 30.75 -18.21
CA GLN A 286 -17.68 31.01 -17.36
C GLN A 286 -17.49 30.44 -15.96
N ASP A 287 -16.99 29.22 -15.83
CA ASP A 287 -16.81 28.49 -14.56
C ASP A 287 -15.66 27.52 -14.61
N VAL A 288 -15.07 27.25 -13.45
CA VAL A 288 -14.01 26.24 -13.26
C VAL A 288 -14.49 25.27 -12.17
N SER A 289 -14.53 24.00 -12.54
CA SER A 289 -14.87 22.88 -11.67
C SER A 289 -13.86 21.76 -11.84
N MET A 290 -14.08 20.62 -11.20
CA MET A 290 -13.24 19.44 -11.40
C MET A 290 -14.04 18.14 -11.48
N GLN A 291 -13.44 17.12 -12.06
CA GLN A 291 -13.81 15.73 -11.89
C GLN A 291 -12.89 15.14 -10.82
N TYR A 292 -13.41 15.00 -9.58
CA TYR A 292 -12.71 14.36 -8.48
C TYR A 292 -12.61 12.86 -8.74
N GLU A 293 -11.39 12.32 -8.73
CA GLU A 293 -11.12 10.91 -9.02
C GLU A 293 -10.68 10.15 -7.76
N TYR A 294 -11.27 9.00 -7.47
CA TYR A 294 -11.04 8.24 -6.25
C TYR A 294 -11.31 6.74 -6.45
N LEU A 295 -10.71 5.90 -5.60
CA LEU A 295 -11.14 4.52 -5.42
C LEU A 295 -12.34 4.52 -4.45
N PRO A 296 -13.49 3.91 -4.82
CA PRO A 296 -14.67 3.89 -3.94
C PRO A 296 -14.48 2.86 -2.82
N GLU A 297 -13.83 3.27 -1.74
CA GLU A 297 -13.60 2.47 -0.54
C GLU A 297 -14.63 2.76 0.56
N GLU A 298 -15.03 1.72 1.28
CA GLU A 298 -15.87 1.84 2.46
C GLU A 298 -15.02 2.13 3.70
N TYR A 299 -15.38 3.15 4.46
CA TYR A 299 -14.79 3.44 5.78
C TYR A 299 -15.36 2.48 6.82
N ARG A 300 -14.75 1.29 6.95
CA ARG A 300 -15.16 0.26 7.91
C ARG A 300 -14.65 0.54 9.32
N GLY A 301 -13.45 1.12 9.43
CA GLY A 301 -12.85 1.55 10.68
C GLY A 301 -13.35 2.92 11.13
N SER A 302 -13.35 3.16 12.44
CA SER A 302 -13.70 4.45 13.03
C SER A 302 -13.02 4.66 14.36
N PHE A 303 -12.86 5.93 14.75
CA PHE A 303 -12.41 6.34 16.09
C PHE A 303 -13.07 7.65 16.48
N LYS A 304 -13.53 7.73 17.70
CA LYS A 304 -14.07 8.95 18.32
C LYS A 304 -13.76 8.96 19.82
N CYS A 305 -13.56 10.15 20.37
CA CYS A 305 -13.28 10.33 21.78
C CYS A 305 -13.75 11.71 22.28
N ASN A 306 -13.50 12.00 23.55
CA ASN A 306 -13.83 13.29 24.14
C ASN A 306 -12.90 14.45 23.75
N ASP A 307 -11.87 14.21 22.95
CA ASP A 307 -10.89 15.23 22.51
C ASP A 307 -11.11 15.53 21.02
N GLU A 308 -11.64 16.70 20.72
CA GLU A 308 -12.00 17.11 19.35
C GLU A 308 -10.77 17.28 18.43
N GLU A 309 -9.62 17.68 18.97
CA GLU A 309 -8.38 17.75 18.17
C GLU A 309 -7.95 16.36 17.70
N LEU A 310 -8.06 15.36 18.57
CA LEU A 310 -7.75 13.97 18.22
C LEU A 310 -8.76 13.37 17.24
N ASN A 311 -10.07 13.69 17.40
CA ASN A 311 -11.09 13.31 16.43
C ASN A 311 -10.74 13.89 15.05
N ARG A 312 -10.32 15.16 15.01
CA ARG A 312 -9.92 15.82 13.76
C ARG A 312 -8.64 15.22 13.16
N ILE A 313 -7.66 14.83 14.00
CA ILE A 313 -6.46 14.11 13.54
C ILE A 313 -6.85 12.81 12.86
N TRP A 314 -7.76 12.03 13.45
CA TRP A 314 -8.22 10.78 12.85
C TRP A 314 -8.94 11.02 11.50
N GLU A 315 -9.87 11.99 11.43
CA GLU A 315 -10.61 12.33 10.22
C GLU A 315 -9.69 12.75 9.05
N VAL A 316 -8.71 13.62 9.34
CA VAL A 316 -7.75 14.10 8.33
C VAL A 316 -6.81 12.95 7.90
N GLY A 317 -6.43 12.07 8.84
CA GLY A 317 -5.68 10.85 8.51
C GLY A 317 -6.46 9.92 7.58
N ALA A 318 -7.73 9.66 7.90
CA ALA A 318 -8.62 8.84 7.07
C ALA A 318 -8.81 9.44 5.66
N TYR A 319 -8.95 10.76 5.58
CA TYR A 319 -9.04 11.46 4.30
C TYR A 319 -7.72 11.42 3.51
N THR A 320 -6.57 11.51 4.19
CA THR A 320 -5.26 11.35 3.55
C THR A 320 -5.13 9.97 2.93
N MET A 321 -5.50 8.91 3.66
CA MET A 321 -5.53 7.54 3.14
C MET A 321 -6.49 7.39 1.96
N HIS A 322 -7.67 8.03 2.00
CA HIS A 322 -8.62 7.99 0.89
C HIS A 322 -8.03 8.61 -0.39
N LEU A 323 -7.28 9.70 -0.30
CA LEU A 323 -6.65 10.35 -1.45
C LEU A 323 -5.50 9.51 -2.04
N THR A 324 -4.75 8.80 -1.20
CA THR A 324 -3.56 8.05 -1.58
C THR A 324 -3.82 6.57 -1.88
N THR A 325 -5.05 6.06 -1.60
CA THR A 325 -5.50 4.73 -2.01
C THR A 325 -6.15 4.81 -3.38
N ARG A 326 -5.48 4.24 -4.38
CA ARG A 326 -5.90 4.33 -5.78
C ARG A 326 -5.85 2.95 -6.43
N GLU A 327 -5.32 2.83 -7.65
CA GLU A 327 -5.02 1.52 -8.24
C GLU A 327 -4.07 0.71 -7.33
N PHE A 328 -3.24 1.43 -6.60
CA PHE A 328 -2.29 0.96 -5.59
C PHE A 328 -2.32 1.91 -4.40
N PHE A 329 -1.63 1.54 -3.33
CA PHE A 329 -1.25 2.50 -2.30
C PHE A 329 -0.06 3.31 -2.80
N ILE A 330 -0.26 4.59 -3.07
CA ILE A 330 0.78 5.50 -3.55
C ILE A 330 1.31 6.38 -2.40
N ASP A 331 2.54 6.87 -2.56
CA ASP A 331 3.22 7.75 -1.61
C ASP A 331 2.45 9.05 -1.34
N GLY A 332 2.14 9.77 -2.41
CA GLY A 332 1.46 11.05 -2.37
C GLY A 332 0.81 11.40 -3.71
N ILE A 333 -0.02 12.44 -3.73
CA ILE A 333 -0.81 12.79 -4.92
C ILE A 333 -0.22 13.94 -5.73
N LYS A 334 0.68 14.75 -5.18
CA LYS A 334 1.24 15.94 -5.83
C LYS A 334 2.27 15.60 -6.90
N ARG A 335 3.33 14.96 -6.50
CA ARG A 335 4.42 14.51 -7.38
C ARG A 335 4.65 13.02 -7.14
N ASP A 336 5.71 12.41 -7.58
CA ASP A 336 5.95 10.98 -7.67
C ASP A 336 4.70 10.18 -8.06
N ARG A 337 3.64 10.17 -7.24
CA ARG A 337 2.41 9.38 -7.45
C ARG A 337 2.76 7.94 -7.78
N TRP A 338 3.72 7.41 -7.04
CA TRP A 338 4.32 6.13 -7.28
C TRP A 338 4.15 5.21 -6.08
N VAL A 339 4.48 3.96 -6.27
CA VAL A 339 4.44 2.96 -5.21
C VAL A 339 5.85 2.77 -4.67
N TRP A 340 6.09 3.28 -3.46
CA TRP A 340 7.31 3.10 -2.71
C TRP A 340 7.08 2.08 -1.59
N SER A 341 7.98 1.09 -1.44
CA SER A 341 7.76 -0.03 -0.52
C SER A 341 7.69 0.38 0.94
N GLY A 342 8.52 1.35 1.36
CA GLY A 342 8.49 1.87 2.72
C GLY A 342 7.20 2.60 3.08
N ASP A 343 6.61 3.31 2.09
CA ASP A 343 5.31 3.98 2.22
C ASP A 343 4.16 2.98 2.21
N ALA A 344 4.27 1.99 1.32
CA ALA A 344 3.22 1.01 1.09
C ALA A 344 2.95 0.17 2.33
N ILE A 345 3.99 -0.29 3.06
CA ILE A 345 3.77 -1.09 4.28
C ILE A 345 3.00 -0.30 5.33
N GLN A 346 3.31 0.98 5.52
CA GLN A 346 2.57 1.81 6.46
C GLN A 346 1.11 1.98 6.01
N SER A 347 0.89 2.17 4.71
CA SER A 347 -0.45 2.23 4.13
C SER A 347 -1.24 0.94 4.36
N TYR A 348 -0.60 -0.25 4.25
CA TYR A 348 -1.25 -1.53 4.58
C TYR A 348 -1.66 -1.59 6.05
N LEU A 349 -0.76 -1.19 6.94
CA LEU A 349 -1.04 -1.20 8.39
C LEU A 349 -2.19 -0.26 8.76
N MET A 350 -2.26 0.93 8.16
CA MET A 350 -3.38 1.86 8.33
C MET A 350 -4.68 1.33 7.69
N ASN A 351 -4.58 0.72 6.51
CA ASN A 351 -5.70 0.11 5.80
C ASN A 351 -6.40 -0.97 6.65
N TYR A 352 -5.66 -1.77 7.42
CA TYR A 352 -6.26 -2.79 8.29
C TYR A 352 -7.11 -2.21 9.43
N TYR A 353 -7.00 -0.92 9.72
CA TYR A 353 -7.81 -0.21 10.71
C TYR A 353 -8.79 0.79 10.10
N LEU A 354 -8.86 0.87 8.75
CA LEU A 354 -9.71 1.84 8.05
C LEU A 354 -10.62 1.17 7.01
N PHE A 355 -10.07 0.75 5.86
CA PHE A 355 -10.84 0.16 4.75
C PHE A 355 -10.89 -1.36 4.81
N PHE A 356 -9.78 -1.97 5.19
CA PHE A 356 -9.52 -3.40 5.11
C PHE A 356 -9.57 -3.94 3.66
N ASP A 357 -9.11 -3.13 2.70
CA ASP A 357 -9.00 -3.52 1.30
C ASP A 357 -7.77 -4.40 1.07
N ASN A 358 -7.98 -5.71 0.98
CA ASN A 358 -6.94 -6.69 0.72
C ASN A 358 -6.53 -6.73 -0.77
N GLU A 359 -7.41 -6.33 -1.70
CA GLU A 359 -7.13 -6.39 -3.12
C GLU A 359 -6.08 -5.35 -3.52
N THR A 360 -6.20 -4.12 -3.01
CA THR A 360 -5.19 -3.08 -3.25
C THR A 360 -3.85 -3.44 -2.59
N VAL A 361 -3.86 -4.10 -1.41
CA VAL A 361 -2.61 -4.61 -0.79
C VAL A 361 -1.95 -5.64 -1.71
N LYS A 362 -2.67 -6.64 -2.19
CA LYS A 362 -2.12 -7.68 -3.09
C LYS A 362 -1.55 -7.09 -4.36
N ARG A 363 -2.28 -6.18 -5.01
CA ARG A 363 -1.80 -5.47 -6.22
C ARG A 363 -0.49 -4.75 -5.96
N THR A 364 -0.42 -4.04 -4.84
CA THR A 364 0.77 -3.25 -4.47
C THR A 364 1.97 -4.16 -4.19
N ILE A 365 1.78 -5.28 -3.48
CA ILE A 365 2.84 -6.26 -3.22
C ILE A 365 3.40 -6.84 -4.54
N TRP A 366 2.52 -7.20 -5.50
CA TRP A 366 2.93 -7.72 -6.80
C TRP A 366 3.69 -6.68 -7.63
N LEU A 367 3.20 -5.45 -7.69
CA LEU A 367 3.87 -4.38 -8.42
C LEU A 367 5.28 -4.15 -7.90
N LEU A 368 5.44 -4.03 -6.59
CA LEU A 368 6.73 -3.76 -5.93
C LEU A 368 7.77 -4.86 -6.16
N ARG A 369 7.32 -6.09 -6.36
CA ARG A 369 8.21 -7.21 -6.65
C ARG A 369 8.88 -7.08 -8.01
N GLY A 370 8.22 -6.54 -9.00
CA GLY A 370 8.71 -6.49 -10.38
C GLY A 370 8.83 -7.87 -11.04
N LYS A 371 9.61 -7.95 -12.11
CA LYS A 371 9.84 -9.19 -12.88
C LYS A 371 11.11 -9.94 -12.44
N ASP A 372 11.25 -11.18 -12.86
CA ASP A 372 12.49 -11.95 -12.80
C ASP A 372 13.24 -11.82 -14.15
N PRO A 373 14.60 -11.90 -14.14
CA PRO A 373 15.47 -12.03 -12.96
C PRO A 373 15.50 -10.74 -12.13
N VAL A 374 15.73 -10.87 -10.80
CA VAL A 374 15.90 -9.71 -9.92
C VAL A 374 17.27 -9.08 -10.18
N THR A 375 17.30 -7.82 -10.52
CA THR A 375 18.53 -7.07 -10.85
C THR A 375 18.81 -5.91 -9.91
N SER A 376 17.85 -5.55 -9.05
CA SER A 376 17.98 -4.46 -8.08
C SER A 376 17.10 -4.71 -6.86
N HIS A 377 17.35 -3.95 -5.80
CA HIS A 377 16.41 -3.85 -4.68
C HIS A 377 15.07 -3.24 -5.10
N SER A 378 14.01 -3.49 -4.33
CA SER A 378 12.71 -2.84 -4.52
C SER A 378 12.90 -1.32 -4.54
N ASN A 379 12.37 -0.67 -5.58
CA ASN A 379 12.58 0.78 -5.79
C ASN A 379 14.05 1.23 -5.82
N THR A 380 15.01 0.32 -6.06
CA THR A 380 16.48 0.54 -5.94
C THR A 380 16.98 0.83 -4.52
N ILE A 381 16.12 0.71 -3.52
CA ILE A 381 16.41 1.04 -2.12
C ILE A 381 16.53 -0.24 -1.29
N MET A 382 17.65 -0.38 -0.57
CA MET A 382 17.96 -1.61 0.18
C MET A 382 16.95 -1.91 1.29
N ASP A 383 16.71 -0.94 2.17
CA ASP A 383 15.73 -1.05 3.26
C ASP A 383 14.30 -1.29 2.75
N TYR A 384 13.93 -0.76 1.58
CA TYR A 384 12.61 -0.96 0.97
C TYR A 384 12.36 -2.42 0.55
N THR A 385 13.41 -3.15 0.21
CA THR A 385 13.33 -4.61 -0.02
C THR A 385 12.95 -5.35 1.26
N PHE A 386 13.50 -4.97 2.41
CA PHE A 386 13.18 -5.59 3.69
C PHE A 386 11.75 -5.26 4.13
N TYR A 387 11.30 -4.03 3.95
CA TYR A 387 9.90 -3.65 4.18
C TYR A 387 8.94 -4.47 3.32
N TRP A 388 9.27 -4.71 2.07
CA TRP A 388 8.48 -5.57 1.20
C TRP A 388 8.32 -6.98 1.78
N PHE A 389 9.39 -7.61 2.29
CA PHE A 389 9.30 -8.94 2.88
C PHE A 389 8.37 -8.98 4.09
N PHE A 390 8.61 -8.15 5.10
CA PHE A 390 7.80 -8.29 6.31
C PHE A 390 6.41 -7.65 6.18
N SER A 391 6.13 -6.86 5.14
CA SER A 391 4.76 -6.49 4.79
C SER A 391 3.89 -7.70 4.43
N ILE A 392 4.50 -8.76 3.87
CA ILE A 392 3.82 -10.03 3.54
C ILE A 392 3.48 -10.81 4.81
N TYR A 393 4.37 -10.75 5.84
CA TYR A 393 4.05 -11.27 7.16
C TYR A 393 2.83 -10.58 7.76
N ASP A 394 2.79 -9.26 7.73
CA ASP A 394 1.66 -8.48 8.24
C ASP A 394 0.39 -8.78 7.45
N TYR A 395 0.47 -8.80 6.11
CA TYR A 395 -0.66 -9.19 5.27
C TYR A 395 -1.25 -10.54 5.69
N TYR A 396 -0.41 -11.56 5.88
CA TYR A 396 -0.87 -12.87 6.33
C TYR A 396 -1.50 -12.83 7.73
N MET A 397 -0.90 -12.10 8.66
CA MET A 397 -1.43 -11.97 10.03
C MET A 397 -2.79 -11.29 10.06
N TYR A 398 -3.00 -10.23 9.28
CA TYR A 398 -4.28 -9.52 9.24
C TYR A 398 -5.34 -10.23 8.38
N SER A 399 -4.99 -10.76 7.23
CA SER A 399 -5.94 -11.34 6.27
C SER A 399 -6.18 -12.85 6.45
N GLY A 400 -5.18 -13.61 6.88
CA GLY A 400 -5.20 -15.08 6.88
C GLY A 400 -5.03 -15.71 5.49
N ASP A 401 -4.76 -14.93 4.45
CA ASP A 401 -4.69 -15.38 3.05
C ASP A 401 -3.41 -16.19 2.77
N LYS A 402 -3.43 -17.44 3.18
CA LYS A 402 -2.35 -18.40 2.94
C LYS A 402 -2.12 -18.63 1.44
N ASP A 403 -3.19 -18.62 0.66
CA ASP A 403 -3.12 -18.93 -0.77
C ASP A 403 -2.32 -17.87 -1.54
N PHE A 404 -2.54 -16.60 -1.24
CA PHE A 404 -1.76 -15.50 -1.82
C PHE A 404 -0.28 -15.61 -1.46
N VAL A 405 0.04 -15.87 -0.19
CA VAL A 405 1.43 -16.03 0.26
C VAL A 405 2.11 -17.21 -0.43
N THR A 406 1.41 -18.35 -0.57
CA THR A 406 1.92 -19.53 -1.26
C THR A 406 2.16 -19.23 -2.75
N GLN A 407 1.27 -18.52 -3.40
CA GLN A 407 1.40 -18.09 -4.79
C GLN A 407 2.59 -17.15 -4.99
N LEU A 408 2.82 -16.23 -4.06
CA LEU A 408 3.90 -15.25 -4.11
C LEU A 408 5.28 -15.86 -3.78
N TYR A 409 5.32 -16.97 -3.05
CA TYR A 409 6.55 -17.52 -2.46
C TYR A 409 7.72 -17.73 -3.45
N PRO A 410 7.53 -18.24 -4.69
CA PRO A 410 8.62 -18.33 -5.66
C PRO A 410 9.27 -16.97 -5.99
N ARG A 411 8.46 -15.90 -5.98
CA ARG A 411 8.92 -14.51 -6.18
C ARG A 411 9.67 -13.98 -4.96
N MET A 412 9.29 -14.42 -3.76
CA MET A 412 10.03 -14.12 -2.53
C MET A 412 11.40 -14.81 -2.53
N GLN A 413 11.47 -16.06 -2.99
CA GLN A 413 12.74 -16.80 -3.09
C GLN A 413 13.74 -16.08 -3.98
N SER A 414 13.37 -15.72 -5.20
CA SER A 414 14.30 -15.06 -6.14
C SER A 414 14.74 -13.68 -5.64
N MET A 415 13.88 -12.92 -4.95
CA MET A 415 14.29 -11.66 -4.31
C MET A 415 15.24 -11.92 -3.12
N MET A 416 14.97 -12.93 -2.30
CA MET A 416 15.87 -13.26 -1.16
C MET A 416 17.21 -13.81 -1.64
N ASP A 417 17.25 -14.57 -2.73
CA ASP A 417 18.50 -15.04 -3.33
C ASP A 417 19.36 -13.86 -3.83
N TYR A 418 18.73 -12.84 -4.41
CA TYR A 418 19.41 -11.58 -4.75
C TYR A 418 20.00 -10.91 -3.51
N VAL A 419 19.25 -10.78 -2.41
CA VAL A 419 19.73 -10.20 -1.15
C VAL A 419 20.88 -11.01 -0.55
N LEU A 420 20.74 -12.35 -0.48
CA LEU A 420 21.75 -13.23 0.07
C LEU A 420 23.05 -13.20 -0.74
N GLY A 421 22.97 -13.02 -2.07
CA GLY A 421 24.15 -12.81 -2.93
C GLY A 421 24.91 -11.51 -2.66
N ARG A 422 24.36 -10.61 -1.86
CA ARG A 422 24.90 -9.29 -1.50
C ARG A 422 25.31 -9.18 -0.03
N THR A 423 25.29 -10.28 0.72
CA THR A 423 25.78 -10.31 2.10
C THR A 423 27.30 -10.40 2.14
N ASN A 424 27.90 -9.77 3.14
CA ASN A 424 29.34 -9.86 3.40
C ASN A 424 29.72 -11.16 4.12
N ALA A 425 31.02 -11.35 4.41
CA ALA A 425 31.52 -12.54 5.09
C ALA A 425 30.94 -12.79 6.49
N ASN A 426 30.38 -11.75 7.13
CA ASN A 426 29.68 -11.86 8.40
C ASN A 426 28.22 -12.30 8.26
N GLY A 427 27.72 -12.42 7.02
CA GLY A 427 26.30 -12.68 6.71
C GLY A 427 25.42 -11.46 6.97
N MET A 428 25.99 -10.26 6.93
CA MET A 428 25.32 -8.97 7.08
C MET A 428 25.23 -8.24 5.73
N VAL A 429 24.31 -7.34 5.58
CA VAL A 429 24.15 -6.52 4.39
C VAL A 429 24.91 -5.20 4.54
N GLU A 430 25.48 -4.74 3.44
CA GLU A 430 26.07 -3.42 3.30
C GLU A 430 25.63 -2.84 1.96
N GLY A 431 25.45 -1.51 1.88
CA GLY A 431 25.16 -0.86 0.60
C GLY A 431 26.30 -1.08 -0.41
N MET A 432 25.97 -1.63 -1.57
CA MET A 432 26.90 -1.86 -2.67
C MET A 432 26.71 -0.79 -3.75
N THR A 433 27.64 -0.73 -4.71
CA THR A 433 27.48 0.16 -5.87
C THR A 433 26.14 -0.08 -6.56
N GLY A 434 25.35 0.98 -6.72
CA GLY A 434 24.01 0.95 -7.31
C GLY A 434 22.87 0.79 -6.29
N ASP A 435 23.16 0.49 -5.03
CA ASP A 435 22.16 0.45 -3.97
C ASP A 435 21.98 1.85 -3.37
N TRP A 436 20.73 2.19 -3.11
CA TRP A 436 20.39 3.35 -2.31
C TRP A 436 20.03 2.90 -0.90
N VAL A 437 20.90 3.24 0.07
CA VAL A 437 20.63 3.08 1.50
C VAL A 437 19.91 4.33 1.96
N PHE A 438 18.61 4.24 2.22
CA PHE A 438 17.77 5.43 2.44
C PHE A 438 17.64 5.79 3.92
N VAL A 439 17.14 4.93 4.75
CA VAL A 439 16.79 5.09 6.17
C VAL A 439 15.69 6.12 6.38
N ASP A 440 15.95 7.42 6.19
CA ASP A 440 14.98 8.52 6.42
C ASP A 440 15.41 9.82 5.74
N TRP A 441 14.49 10.75 5.56
CA TRP A 441 14.72 12.17 5.25
C TRP A 441 15.05 12.96 6.54
N ALA A 442 16.08 12.56 7.26
CA ALA A 442 16.50 13.19 8.51
C ALA A 442 17.00 14.61 8.31
N ASP A 443 16.78 15.49 9.31
CA ASP A 443 17.34 16.86 9.31
C ASP A 443 18.83 16.90 9.67
N GLY A 444 19.40 15.78 10.14
CA GLY A 444 20.81 15.62 10.48
C GLY A 444 21.51 14.60 9.59
N TYR A 445 22.84 14.59 9.67
CA TYR A 445 23.66 13.63 8.92
C TYR A 445 23.46 12.21 9.46
N LEU A 446 23.16 11.27 8.57
CA LEU A 446 23.16 9.83 8.81
C LEU A 446 24.31 9.20 8.01
N ASP A 447 25.26 8.59 8.72
CA ASP A 447 26.35 7.83 8.06
C ASP A 447 25.80 6.53 7.49
N LYS A 448 25.88 6.35 6.17
CA LYS A 448 25.32 5.19 5.46
C LYS A 448 26.39 4.18 5.03
N LYS A 449 27.55 4.21 5.69
CA LYS A 449 28.69 3.32 5.39
C LYS A 449 28.69 2.08 6.26
N GLY A 450 29.18 0.98 5.69
CA GLY A 450 29.35 -0.29 6.37
C GLY A 450 28.03 -0.98 6.76
N GLU A 451 28.08 -1.72 7.85
CA GLU A 451 26.92 -2.46 8.37
C GLU A 451 26.05 -1.53 9.23
N LEU A 452 24.93 -1.03 8.70
CA LEU A 452 23.96 -0.26 9.48
C LEU A 452 23.16 -1.19 10.37
N SER A 453 23.08 -0.91 11.66
CA SER A 453 22.30 -1.70 12.61
C SER A 453 20.83 -1.77 12.24
N PHE A 454 20.27 -0.67 11.74
CA PHE A 454 18.91 -0.58 11.21
C PHE A 454 18.65 -1.61 10.11
N GLU A 455 19.51 -1.68 9.09
CA GLU A 455 19.38 -2.61 7.97
C GLU A 455 19.46 -4.07 8.42
N GLN A 456 20.34 -4.39 9.38
CA GLN A 456 20.48 -5.77 9.88
C GLN A 456 19.23 -6.22 10.66
N VAL A 457 18.61 -5.31 11.42
CA VAL A 457 17.34 -5.57 12.13
C VAL A 457 16.23 -5.89 11.14
N LEU A 458 16.08 -5.08 10.07
CA LEU A 458 15.08 -5.32 9.02
C LEU A 458 15.37 -6.61 8.23
N PHE A 459 16.64 -6.87 7.90
CA PHE A 459 17.05 -8.09 7.20
C PHE A 459 16.76 -9.34 8.04
N CYS A 460 17.05 -9.31 9.34
CA CYS A 460 16.72 -10.40 10.26
C CYS A 460 15.20 -10.70 10.23
N LYS A 461 14.35 -9.68 10.31
CA LYS A 461 12.90 -9.84 10.22
C LYS A 461 12.44 -10.38 8.86
N SER A 462 13.11 -9.99 7.78
CA SER A 462 12.86 -10.53 6.44
C SER A 462 13.17 -12.03 6.33
N LEU A 463 14.25 -12.50 6.97
CA LEU A 463 14.59 -13.93 7.03
C LEU A 463 13.57 -14.72 7.87
N GLU A 464 13.08 -14.17 9.00
CA GLU A 464 12.01 -14.78 9.79
C GLU A 464 10.72 -14.90 8.95
N THR A 465 10.40 -13.87 8.16
CA THR A 465 9.26 -13.88 7.23
C THR A 465 9.42 -14.95 6.16
N MET A 466 10.61 -15.09 5.57
CA MET A 466 10.89 -16.15 4.59
C MET A 466 10.69 -17.55 5.19
N ALA A 467 11.13 -17.78 6.44
CA ALA A 467 10.92 -19.04 7.12
C ALA A 467 9.43 -19.38 7.31
N LEU A 468 8.63 -18.37 7.73
CA LEU A 468 7.17 -18.51 7.84
C LEU A 468 6.55 -18.86 6.49
N CYS A 469 6.84 -18.06 5.45
CA CYS A 469 6.25 -18.21 4.13
C CYS A 469 6.66 -19.53 3.45
N ALA A 470 7.91 -19.99 3.64
CA ALA A 470 8.35 -21.32 3.21
C ALA A 470 7.53 -22.45 3.85
N GLY A 471 7.25 -22.33 5.15
CA GLY A 471 6.39 -23.27 5.88
C GLY A 471 4.95 -23.28 5.33
N LEU A 472 4.38 -22.13 5.02
CA LEU A 472 3.04 -22.00 4.43
C LEU A 472 2.98 -22.62 3.03
N ALA A 473 4.04 -22.46 2.24
CA ALA A 473 4.18 -23.06 0.91
C ALA A 473 4.54 -24.57 0.94
N GLY A 474 4.71 -25.17 2.13
CA GLY A 474 5.06 -26.57 2.28
C GLY A 474 6.54 -26.90 2.00
N ASN A 475 7.41 -25.89 1.86
CA ASN A 475 8.84 -26.06 1.61
C ASN A 475 9.63 -26.15 2.93
N THR A 476 9.71 -27.36 3.49
CA THR A 476 10.39 -27.62 4.77
C THR A 476 11.91 -27.36 4.70
N ALA A 477 12.54 -27.60 3.56
CA ALA A 477 13.97 -27.37 3.38
C ALA A 477 14.31 -25.87 3.48
N ASP A 478 13.57 -25.05 2.76
CA ASP A 478 13.73 -23.60 2.81
C ASP A 478 13.35 -23.02 4.17
N LYS A 479 12.27 -23.50 4.78
CA LYS A 479 11.92 -23.12 6.15
C LYS A 479 13.12 -23.29 7.07
N THR A 480 13.73 -24.48 7.09
CA THR A 480 14.91 -24.75 7.92
C THR A 480 16.11 -23.90 7.56
N LYS A 481 16.35 -23.65 6.25
CA LYS A 481 17.41 -22.75 5.76
C LYS A 481 17.24 -21.35 6.35
N TYR A 482 16.06 -20.76 6.20
CA TYR A 482 15.80 -19.37 6.63
C TYR A 482 15.73 -19.23 8.15
N GLU A 483 15.22 -20.24 8.89
CA GLU A 483 15.26 -20.26 10.36
C GLU A 483 16.71 -20.22 10.87
N LYS A 484 17.62 -20.98 10.25
CA LYS A 484 19.04 -20.97 10.59
C LYS A 484 19.70 -19.63 10.28
N LEU A 485 19.42 -19.04 9.12
CA LEU A 485 19.96 -17.74 8.73
C LEU A 485 19.47 -16.62 9.67
N ALA A 486 18.17 -16.59 9.96
CA ALA A 486 17.58 -15.62 10.89
C ALA A 486 18.17 -15.74 12.29
N SER A 487 18.26 -16.96 12.83
CA SER A 487 18.86 -17.22 14.14
C SER A 487 20.33 -16.81 14.20
N ALA A 488 21.11 -17.15 13.16
CA ALA A 488 22.52 -16.80 13.06
C ALA A 488 22.73 -15.27 13.00
N LEU A 489 21.91 -14.56 12.22
CA LEU A 489 21.97 -13.09 12.16
C LEU A 489 21.54 -12.48 13.48
N ARG A 490 20.42 -12.93 14.04
CA ARG A 490 19.89 -12.41 15.31
C ARG A 490 20.88 -12.52 16.45
N SER A 491 21.60 -13.66 16.56
CA SER A 491 22.62 -13.84 17.60
C SER A 491 23.82 -12.88 17.46
N LYS A 492 24.00 -12.27 16.30
CA LYS A 492 25.07 -11.30 16.04
C LYS A 492 24.64 -9.85 16.29
N LEU A 493 23.35 -9.52 16.28
CA LEU A 493 22.87 -8.14 16.36
C LEU A 493 23.36 -7.44 17.64
N GLU A 494 23.10 -8.04 18.79
CA GLU A 494 23.49 -7.46 20.06
C GLU A 494 24.99 -7.36 20.22
N PRO A 495 25.81 -8.42 20.03
CA PRO A 495 27.26 -8.34 20.10
C PRO A 495 27.89 -7.34 19.11
N ALA A 496 27.30 -7.15 17.94
CA ALA A 496 27.81 -6.24 16.93
C ALA A 496 27.51 -4.78 17.20
N PHE A 497 26.30 -4.47 17.69
CA PHE A 497 25.79 -3.11 17.72
C PHE A 497 25.46 -2.56 19.11
N TRP A 498 25.25 -3.41 20.13
CA TRP A 498 25.01 -2.92 21.48
C TRP A 498 26.29 -2.31 22.06
N ASN A 499 26.18 -1.11 22.61
CA ASN A 499 27.27 -0.42 23.26
C ASN A 499 26.95 -0.23 24.75
N GLU A 500 27.75 -0.87 25.61
CA GLU A 500 27.51 -0.86 27.07
C GLU A 500 27.71 0.53 27.70
N GLN A 501 28.53 1.39 27.13
CA GLN A 501 28.70 2.75 27.66
C GLN A 501 27.54 3.66 27.27
N LYS A 502 26.97 3.46 26.07
CA LYS A 502 25.85 4.24 25.54
C LYS A 502 24.49 3.65 25.95
N GLN A 503 24.48 2.40 26.42
CA GLN A 503 23.27 1.65 26.74
C GLN A 503 22.24 1.69 25.59
N ALA A 504 22.72 1.47 24.37
CA ALA A 504 21.95 1.54 23.13
C ALA A 504 22.67 0.78 22.00
N MET A 505 21.92 0.46 20.94
CA MET A 505 22.51 0.04 19.67
C MET A 505 23.08 1.26 18.95
N VAL A 506 24.35 1.18 18.52
CA VAL A 506 25.00 2.20 17.69
C VAL A 506 24.45 2.19 16.27
N HIS A 507 24.59 3.30 15.58
CA HIS A 507 24.04 3.49 14.24
C HIS A 507 24.60 2.50 13.20
N ASN A 508 25.92 2.35 13.15
CA ASN A 508 26.59 1.49 12.20
C ASN A 508 27.90 0.91 12.75
N ARG A 509 28.46 -0.01 11.98
CA ARG A 509 29.77 -0.59 12.18
C ARG A 509 30.55 -0.55 10.84
N VAL A 510 31.72 0.04 10.84
CA VAL A 510 32.57 0.15 9.66
C VAL A 510 33.86 -0.64 9.89
N GLN A 511 34.18 -1.60 9.02
CA GLN A 511 35.32 -2.48 9.15
C GLN A 511 35.41 -3.16 10.53
N GLY A 512 34.26 -3.61 11.04
CA GLY A 512 34.14 -4.29 12.33
C GLY A 512 34.18 -3.39 13.57
N LYS A 513 34.33 -2.06 13.43
CA LYS A 513 34.35 -1.10 14.55
C LYS A 513 33.02 -0.38 14.67
N GLN A 514 32.44 -0.38 15.87
CA GLN A 514 31.26 0.41 16.19
C GLN A 514 31.54 1.91 16.02
N SER A 515 30.56 2.61 15.45
CA SER A 515 30.57 4.08 15.41
C SER A 515 30.22 4.69 16.77
N GLU A 516 30.56 5.98 16.92
CA GLU A 516 30.15 6.76 18.10
C GLU A 516 28.71 7.25 18.03
N SER A 517 28.06 7.13 16.89
CA SER A 517 26.70 7.62 16.66
C SER A 517 25.66 6.65 17.20
N VAL A 518 24.65 7.18 17.92
CA VAL A 518 23.41 6.50 18.29
C VAL A 518 22.26 7.22 17.61
N THR A 519 21.37 6.46 17.00
CA THR A 519 20.15 6.96 16.34
C THR A 519 18.94 6.20 16.84
N ARG A 520 17.76 6.73 16.60
CA ARG A 520 16.49 6.11 17.02
C ARG A 520 16.14 4.86 16.21
N TYR A 521 16.59 4.77 14.95
CA TYR A 521 16.09 3.81 13.96
C TYR A 521 16.25 2.33 14.39
N ALA A 522 17.47 1.83 14.54
CA ALA A 522 17.66 0.44 14.97
C ALA A 522 17.08 0.14 16.35
N ASN A 523 17.15 1.13 17.25
CA ASN A 523 16.69 0.99 18.62
C ASN A 523 15.17 0.81 18.70
N MET A 524 14.38 1.62 17.94
CA MET A 524 12.91 1.49 17.92
C MET A 524 12.45 0.18 17.27
N PHE A 525 13.07 -0.23 16.15
CA PHE A 525 12.72 -1.49 15.51
C PHE A 525 13.09 -2.71 16.36
N SER A 526 14.21 -2.67 17.09
CA SER A 526 14.61 -3.73 18.01
C SER A 526 13.64 -3.88 19.19
N VAL A 527 12.98 -2.79 19.61
CA VAL A 527 11.94 -2.81 20.63
C VAL A 527 10.71 -3.54 20.12
N PHE A 528 10.09 -3.09 19.04
CA PHE A 528 8.82 -3.68 18.63
C PHE A 528 8.95 -5.03 17.93
N PHE A 529 10.10 -5.40 17.37
CA PHE A 529 10.39 -6.77 16.94
C PHE A 529 10.80 -7.70 18.08
N ASN A 530 10.96 -7.15 19.30
CA ASN A 530 11.38 -7.90 20.48
C ASN A 530 12.75 -8.59 20.29
N TYR A 531 13.73 -7.86 19.75
CA TYR A 531 15.08 -8.37 19.49
C TYR A 531 16.06 -8.15 20.64
N LEU A 532 15.68 -7.39 21.63
CA LEU A 532 16.42 -7.17 22.88
C LEU A 532 15.61 -7.67 24.07
N ASN A 533 16.28 -8.00 25.18
CA ASN A 533 15.59 -8.36 26.40
C ASN A 533 14.83 -7.17 27.01
N ALA A 534 13.91 -7.44 27.94
CA ALA A 534 13.02 -6.43 28.51
C ALA A 534 13.79 -5.28 29.19
N ASP A 535 14.90 -5.57 29.90
CA ASP A 535 15.68 -4.55 30.59
C ASP A 535 16.35 -3.59 29.59
N LYS A 536 16.92 -4.11 28.51
CA LYS A 536 17.50 -3.30 27.44
C LYS A 536 16.45 -2.49 26.69
N GLN A 537 15.26 -3.04 26.45
CA GLN A 537 14.15 -2.30 25.87
C GLN A 537 13.73 -1.11 26.75
N GLN A 538 13.59 -1.32 28.07
CA GLN A 538 13.30 -0.23 29.01
C GLN A 538 14.44 0.79 29.08
N THR A 539 15.69 0.36 29.00
CA THR A 539 16.85 1.25 28.94
C THR A 539 16.80 2.14 27.70
N ILE A 540 16.59 1.58 26.52
CA ILE A 540 16.45 2.33 25.25
C ILE A 540 15.35 3.39 25.31
N LYS A 541 14.26 3.15 26.02
CA LYS A 541 13.22 4.14 26.21
C LYS A 541 13.78 5.46 26.73
N HIS A 542 14.66 5.40 27.72
CA HIS A 542 15.23 6.60 28.35
C HIS A 542 16.51 7.10 27.67
N THR A 543 17.38 6.18 27.24
CA THR A 543 18.66 6.55 26.65
C THR A 543 18.55 7.04 25.20
N VAL A 544 17.49 6.64 24.48
CA VAL A 544 17.33 6.92 23.05
C VAL A 544 15.99 7.58 22.73
N LEU A 545 14.85 6.91 22.98
CA LEU A 545 13.56 7.33 22.45
C LEU A 545 13.01 8.60 23.12
N GLN A 546 13.24 8.77 24.41
CA GLN A 546 12.84 9.96 25.19
C GLN A 546 14.01 10.92 25.44
N ASN A 547 15.18 10.68 24.81
CA ASN A 547 16.36 11.51 25.02
C ASN A 547 16.45 12.61 23.94
N ASP A 548 16.28 13.86 24.36
CA ASP A 548 16.33 15.03 23.48
C ASP A 548 17.71 15.30 22.86
N SER A 549 18.80 14.71 23.38
CA SER A 549 20.13 14.82 22.80
C SER A 549 20.34 13.91 21.58
N ILE A 550 19.47 12.91 21.37
CA ILE A 550 19.49 12.06 20.18
C ILE A 550 18.68 12.72 19.07
N LEU A 551 19.23 12.73 17.86
CA LEU A 551 18.61 13.33 16.69
C LEU A 551 17.11 12.99 16.61
N LYS A 552 16.27 14.02 16.61
CA LYS A 552 14.81 13.89 16.52
C LYS A 552 14.39 13.50 15.13
N ILE A 553 13.32 12.71 15.05
CA ILE A 553 12.69 12.34 13.80
C ILE A 553 11.64 13.41 13.48
N THR A 554 11.71 14.00 12.27
CA THR A 554 10.81 15.05 11.78
C THR A 554 9.92 14.57 10.63
N THR A 555 10.13 13.34 10.14
CA THR A 555 9.26 12.72 9.14
C THR A 555 8.15 11.92 9.79
N PRO A 556 6.89 12.01 9.33
CA PRO A 556 5.84 11.11 9.80
C PRO A 556 6.20 9.64 9.54
N TYR A 557 6.97 9.37 8.47
CA TYR A 557 7.48 8.07 8.08
C TYR A 557 8.13 7.32 9.25
N MET A 558 9.14 7.88 9.88
CA MET A 558 9.83 7.23 10.99
C MET A 558 9.23 7.56 12.37
N ARG A 559 8.46 8.67 12.49
CA ARG A 559 7.64 8.93 13.68
C ARG A 559 6.60 7.83 13.90
N PHE A 560 6.06 7.23 12.85
CA PHE A 560 5.20 6.05 12.93
C PHE A 560 5.81 4.96 13.80
N TYR A 561 7.02 4.52 13.47
CA TYR A 561 7.70 3.43 14.19
C TYR A 561 8.22 3.85 15.57
N GLU A 562 8.64 5.11 15.71
CA GLU A 562 9.04 5.65 17.01
C GLU A 562 7.89 5.61 18.00
N LEU A 563 6.71 6.09 17.60
CA LEU A 563 5.52 6.09 18.45
C LEU A 563 4.98 4.66 18.68
N GLU A 564 5.12 3.78 17.70
CA GLU A 564 4.80 2.36 17.89
C GLU A 564 5.69 1.71 18.95
N ALA A 565 7.00 1.95 18.91
CA ALA A 565 7.92 1.44 19.92
C ALA A 565 7.58 1.98 21.34
N LEU A 566 7.25 3.25 21.46
CA LEU A 566 6.81 3.85 22.71
C LEU A 566 5.48 3.23 23.22
N CYS A 567 4.52 3.01 22.34
CA CYS A 567 3.28 2.30 22.69
C CYS A 567 3.55 0.86 23.14
N ALA A 568 4.47 0.15 22.51
CA ALA A 568 4.88 -1.20 22.91
C ALA A 568 5.52 -1.22 24.31
N LEU A 569 6.13 -0.11 24.72
CA LEU A 569 6.73 0.09 26.05
C LEU A 569 5.74 0.65 27.10
N GLY A 570 4.47 0.79 26.76
CA GLY A 570 3.42 1.24 27.68
C GLY A 570 3.28 2.76 27.82
N GLU A 571 3.83 3.55 26.87
CA GLU A 571 3.90 5.02 26.95
C GLU A 571 2.74 5.72 26.20
N GLN A 572 1.53 5.13 26.16
CA GLN A 572 0.39 5.66 25.41
C GLN A 572 0.01 7.10 25.78
N GLU A 573 0.16 7.50 27.05
CA GLU A 573 -0.11 8.87 27.46
C GLU A 573 0.88 9.87 26.84
N SER A 574 2.17 9.51 26.80
CA SER A 574 3.21 10.31 26.15
C SER A 574 2.98 10.36 24.63
N VAL A 575 2.67 9.22 24.02
CA VAL A 575 2.37 9.14 22.58
C VAL A 575 1.16 9.99 22.20
N MET A 576 0.13 10.06 23.06
CA MET A 576 -1.02 10.94 22.84
C MET A 576 -0.61 12.41 22.78
N LYS A 577 0.25 12.84 23.70
CA LYS A 577 0.78 14.22 23.71
C LYS A 577 1.60 14.51 22.44
N GLU A 578 2.43 13.56 22.02
CA GLU A 578 3.23 13.67 20.80
C GLU A 578 2.35 13.71 19.53
N MET A 579 1.31 12.87 19.45
CA MET A 579 0.36 12.94 18.33
C MET A 579 -0.31 14.30 18.23
N LYS A 580 -0.77 14.84 19.34
CA LYS A 580 -1.40 16.18 19.35
C LYS A 580 -0.39 17.29 19.02
N ALA A 581 0.83 17.22 19.51
CA ALA A 581 1.86 18.21 19.21
C ALA A 581 2.22 18.19 17.70
N TYR A 582 2.43 17.02 17.12
CA TYR A 582 2.93 16.87 15.76
C TYR A 582 1.79 16.99 14.71
N TRP A 583 0.77 16.13 14.77
CA TRP A 583 -0.36 16.16 13.81
C TRP A 583 -1.31 17.33 14.09
N GLY A 584 -1.56 17.67 15.34
CA GLY A 584 -2.28 18.89 15.72
C GLY A 584 -1.53 20.15 15.32
N GLY A 585 -0.18 20.11 15.28
CA GLY A 585 0.63 21.19 14.71
C GLY A 585 0.34 21.42 13.23
N MET A 586 0.32 20.35 12.40
CA MET A 586 -0.08 20.46 10.98
C MET A 586 -1.51 21.00 10.81
N LEU A 587 -2.46 20.58 11.68
CA LEU A 587 -3.84 21.11 11.64
C LEU A 587 -3.90 22.60 11.93
N LYS A 588 -3.08 23.11 12.83
CA LYS A 588 -2.98 24.56 13.14
C LYS A 588 -2.42 25.37 11.97
N GLU A 589 -1.54 24.76 11.18
CA GLU A 589 -1.04 25.34 9.92
C GLU A 589 -2.05 25.16 8.75
N GLY A 590 -3.26 24.68 9.00
CA GLY A 590 -4.33 24.59 8.01
C GLY A 590 -4.36 23.28 7.20
N ALA A 591 -3.69 22.23 7.65
CA ALA A 591 -3.69 20.94 6.97
C ALA A 591 -5.11 20.37 6.83
N THR A 592 -5.45 19.95 5.61
CA THR A 592 -6.68 19.23 5.26
C THR A 592 -6.40 17.79 4.84
N SER A 593 -5.12 17.46 4.70
CA SER A 593 -4.49 16.16 4.56
C SER A 593 -3.13 16.22 5.27
N PHE A 594 -2.52 15.08 5.61
CA PHE A 594 -1.24 15.09 6.31
C PHE A 594 -0.06 15.07 5.36
N TRP A 595 1.02 15.72 5.81
CA TRP A 595 2.16 16.14 5.02
C TRP A 595 3.28 15.11 4.99
N GLU A 596 4.12 15.21 3.96
CA GLU A 596 5.34 14.42 3.77
C GLU A 596 6.36 14.61 4.90
N LYS A 597 6.46 15.83 5.42
CA LYS A 597 7.36 16.22 6.52
C LYS A 597 6.78 17.42 7.27
N TYR A 598 6.97 17.44 8.58
CA TYR A 598 6.61 18.57 9.43
C TYR A 598 7.69 18.81 10.48
N ASN A 599 8.18 20.03 10.54
CA ASN A 599 9.08 20.49 11.60
C ASN A 599 8.42 21.67 12.31
N PRO A 600 8.06 21.55 13.60
CA PRO A 600 7.39 22.62 14.36
C PRO A 600 8.24 23.89 14.53
N GLU A 601 9.54 23.83 14.26
CA GLU A 601 10.45 25.00 14.30
C GLU A 601 10.39 25.84 13.00
N GLU A 602 9.82 25.29 11.92
CA GLU A 602 9.59 26.03 10.69
C GLU A 602 8.38 26.96 10.84
N THR A 603 8.35 28.05 10.09
CA THR A 603 7.24 29.02 10.08
C THR A 603 6.94 29.51 8.67
N GLY A 604 5.65 29.79 8.41
CA GLY A 604 5.17 30.36 7.14
C GLY A 604 5.52 29.49 5.94
N ILE A 605 5.98 30.10 4.85
CA ILE A 605 6.29 29.41 3.59
C ILE A 605 7.35 28.30 3.69
N ARG A 606 8.16 28.30 4.75
CA ARG A 606 9.16 27.23 4.98
C ARG A 606 8.51 25.86 5.13
N HIS A 607 7.27 25.80 5.64
CA HIS A 607 6.50 24.56 5.72
C HIS A 607 6.18 23.93 4.35
N LEU A 608 6.30 24.70 3.25
CA LEU A 608 6.00 24.24 1.90
C LEU A 608 7.26 23.77 1.16
N ALA A 609 8.44 24.22 1.63
CA ALA A 609 9.70 23.96 0.95
C ALA A 609 10.25 22.54 1.24
N MET A 610 10.77 21.88 0.20
CA MET A 610 11.50 20.62 0.27
C MET A 610 12.31 20.39 -1.01
N TYR A 611 13.35 19.59 -0.95
CA TYR A 611 14.20 19.25 -2.11
C TYR A 611 14.82 20.45 -2.83
N GLY A 612 15.10 21.54 -2.09
CA GLY A 612 15.62 22.78 -2.68
C GLY A 612 14.60 23.58 -3.50
N ARG A 613 13.29 23.25 -3.39
CA ARG A 613 12.19 23.92 -4.11
C ARG A 613 11.22 24.57 -3.13
N PRO A 614 10.69 25.77 -3.42
CA PRO A 614 9.82 26.50 -2.50
C PRO A 614 8.54 25.73 -2.12
N TYR A 615 8.00 24.96 -3.05
CA TYR A 615 6.76 24.20 -2.90
C TYR A 615 6.96 22.68 -3.12
N GLY A 616 8.20 22.21 -2.93
CA GLY A 616 8.56 20.81 -3.17
C GLY A 616 7.95 19.80 -2.20
N LYS A 617 7.49 20.24 -1.01
CA LYS A 617 6.84 19.35 -0.05
C LYS A 617 5.45 18.94 -0.54
N SER A 618 5.09 17.66 -0.39
CA SER A 618 3.72 17.21 -0.59
C SER A 618 2.91 17.42 0.69
N LEU A 619 1.78 18.11 0.57
CA LEU A 619 0.85 18.32 1.68
C LEU A 619 -0.21 17.22 1.79
N CYS A 620 -0.13 16.19 0.94
CA CYS A 620 -0.91 14.97 1.05
C CYS A 620 -0.02 13.76 0.77
N HIS A 621 0.44 13.11 1.84
CA HIS A 621 1.36 11.98 1.78
C HIS A 621 0.88 10.84 2.68
N ALA A 622 0.84 9.61 2.15
CA ALA A 622 0.22 8.45 2.81
C ALA A 622 0.78 8.20 4.23
N TRP A 623 2.10 8.20 4.39
CA TRP A 623 2.73 7.96 5.70
C TRP A 623 2.37 9.00 6.78
N GLY A 624 1.78 10.14 6.39
CA GLY A 624 1.23 11.12 7.32
C GLY A 624 0.01 10.62 8.10
N ALA A 625 -0.67 9.57 7.66
CA ALA A 625 -1.92 9.10 8.26
C ALA A 625 -1.75 8.10 9.42
N SER A 626 -0.52 7.90 9.91
CA SER A 626 -0.17 6.91 10.95
C SER A 626 -1.00 6.94 12.26
N PRO A 627 -1.62 8.05 12.71
CA PRO A 627 -2.52 8.03 13.87
C PRO A 627 -3.66 7.00 13.76
N ILE A 628 -4.15 6.68 12.55
CA ILE A 628 -5.18 5.65 12.33
C ILE A 628 -4.74 4.30 12.92
N TYR A 629 -3.54 3.86 12.56
CA TYR A 629 -2.97 2.61 13.03
C TYR A 629 -2.70 2.61 14.53
N LEU A 630 -2.10 3.69 15.04
CA LEU A 630 -1.77 3.80 16.45
C LEU A 630 -3.03 3.78 17.33
N LEU A 631 -4.07 4.54 16.94
CA LEU A 631 -5.35 4.59 17.66
C LEU A 631 -6.08 3.24 17.60
N GLY A 632 -6.08 2.55 16.48
CA GLY A 632 -6.69 1.23 16.35
C GLY A 632 -5.95 0.15 17.14
N LYS A 633 -4.63 0.07 16.98
CA LYS A 633 -3.80 -1.01 17.54
C LYS A 633 -3.50 -0.84 19.03
N TYR A 634 -3.31 0.39 19.52
CA TYR A 634 -2.79 0.64 20.88
C TYR A 634 -3.75 1.39 21.82
N TYR A 635 -4.78 2.08 21.27
CA TYR A 635 -5.81 2.73 22.10
C TYR A 635 -7.11 1.92 22.11
N LEU A 636 -7.72 1.63 20.96
CA LEU A 636 -8.76 0.59 20.90
C LEU A 636 -8.20 -0.78 21.23
N GLY A 637 -6.91 -1.00 20.95
CA GLY A 637 -6.12 -2.10 21.47
C GLY A 637 -6.33 -3.43 20.73
N VAL A 638 -6.87 -3.43 19.52
CA VAL A 638 -7.20 -4.66 18.77
C VAL A 638 -6.01 -5.15 17.97
N LYS A 639 -5.62 -6.41 18.15
CA LYS A 639 -4.50 -7.05 17.44
C LYS A 639 -4.84 -8.50 17.09
N PRO A 640 -4.56 -8.99 15.88
CA PRO A 640 -4.60 -10.41 15.60
C PRO A 640 -3.50 -11.12 16.39
N THR A 641 -3.82 -12.24 17.02
CA THR A 641 -2.86 -13.13 17.69
C THR A 641 -2.63 -14.41 16.90
N LYS A 642 -3.58 -14.73 16.01
CA LYS A 642 -3.42 -15.72 14.94
C LYS A 642 -3.80 -15.12 13.58
N PRO A 643 -3.30 -15.69 12.49
CA PRO A 643 -3.58 -15.19 11.15
C PRO A 643 -5.08 -15.06 10.89
N GLY A 644 -5.46 -13.98 10.20
CA GLY A 644 -6.83 -13.70 9.81
C GLY A 644 -7.79 -13.44 10.97
N TYR A 645 -7.30 -13.03 12.13
CA TYR A 645 -8.13 -12.85 13.32
C TYR A 645 -8.85 -14.13 13.79
N GLU A 646 -8.34 -15.33 13.44
CA GLU A 646 -8.83 -16.58 14.03
C GLU A 646 -8.85 -16.49 15.55
N GLU A 647 -7.76 -15.91 16.10
CA GLU A 647 -7.70 -15.44 17.48
C GLU A 647 -7.18 -13.99 17.50
N TYR A 648 -7.70 -13.17 18.41
CA TYR A 648 -7.28 -11.78 18.57
C TYR A 648 -7.31 -11.34 20.04
N SER A 649 -6.55 -10.32 20.35
CA SER A 649 -6.58 -9.66 21.66
C SER A 649 -7.12 -8.25 21.56
N VAL A 650 -7.81 -7.81 22.59
CA VAL A 650 -8.24 -6.43 22.80
C VAL A 650 -7.63 -5.97 24.13
N THR A 651 -6.75 -4.97 24.05
CA THR A 651 -6.09 -4.38 25.22
C THR A 651 -6.28 -2.87 25.16
N PRO A 652 -7.49 -2.35 25.47
CA PRO A 652 -7.78 -0.95 25.27
C PRO A 652 -7.09 -0.07 26.31
N CYS A 653 -6.67 1.12 25.88
CA CYS A 653 -5.99 2.08 26.74
C CYS A 653 -6.48 3.50 26.47
N LEU A 654 -7.02 4.19 27.48
CA LEU A 654 -7.51 5.56 27.33
C LEU A 654 -6.40 6.59 27.04
N GLY A 655 -5.14 6.33 27.43
CA GLY A 655 -4.03 7.26 27.19
C GLY A 655 -4.27 8.69 27.69
N GLY A 656 -5.03 8.84 28.79
CA GLY A 656 -5.43 10.13 29.35
C GLY A 656 -6.82 10.63 28.92
N LEU A 657 -7.49 9.97 28.00
CA LEU A 657 -8.88 10.30 27.59
C LEU A 657 -9.90 10.00 28.71
N LYS A 658 -11.06 10.64 28.62
CA LYS A 658 -12.22 10.33 29.51
C LYS A 658 -13.03 9.16 28.99
N TRP A 659 -13.19 9.08 27.67
CA TRP A 659 -13.84 8.00 26.95
C TRP A 659 -13.33 7.96 25.52
N MET A 660 -13.44 6.78 24.90
CA MET A 660 -13.23 6.57 23.47
C MET A 660 -14.17 5.47 22.96
N GLU A 661 -14.46 5.52 21.66
CA GLU A 661 -15.18 4.47 20.94
C GLU A 661 -14.62 4.32 19.54
N GLY A 662 -14.78 3.16 18.96
CA GLY A 662 -14.36 2.93 17.59
C GLY A 662 -14.69 1.53 17.08
N THR A 663 -14.41 1.37 15.81
CA THR A 663 -14.62 0.12 15.06
C THR A 663 -13.32 -0.31 14.43
N VAL A 664 -12.97 -1.59 14.57
CA VAL A 664 -11.83 -2.21 13.89
C VAL A 664 -12.36 -3.30 12.96
N PRO A 665 -12.11 -3.20 11.64
CA PRO A 665 -12.53 -4.21 10.68
C PRO A 665 -11.68 -5.47 10.78
N THR A 666 -12.29 -6.61 10.46
CA THR A 666 -11.64 -7.93 10.41
C THR A 666 -12.19 -8.74 9.25
N PRO A 667 -11.60 -9.91 8.90
CA PRO A 667 -12.20 -10.83 7.93
C PRO A 667 -13.56 -11.38 8.32
N TYR A 668 -13.91 -11.36 9.61
CA TYR A 668 -15.19 -11.86 10.13
C TYR A 668 -16.28 -10.79 10.30
N GLY A 669 -15.99 -9.55 9.90
CA GLY A 669 -16.85 -8.39 10.15
C GLY A 669 -16.10 -7.34 10.99
N ASN A 670 -16.77 -6.77 11.97
CA ASN A 670 -16.23 -5.65 12.75
C ASN A 670 -16.13 -5.96 14.24
N ILE A 671 -15.21 -5.32 14.92
CA ILE A 671 -15.12 -5.28 16.38
C ILE A 671 -15.39 -3.84 16.81
N HIS A 672 -16.51 -3.63 17.53
CA HIS A 672 -16.88 -2.34 18.10
C HIS A 672 -16.44 -2.28 19.54
N ILE A 673 -15.82 -1.19 19.94
CA ILE A 673 -15.28 -0.97 21.28
C ILE A 673 -15.73 0.40 21.77
N TYR A 674 -16.22 0.44 22.99
CA TYR A 674 -16.35 1.64 23.80
C TYR A 674 -15.61 1.44 25.10
N MET A 675 -14.92 2.46 25.59
CA MET A 675 -14.24 2.46 26.87
C MET A 675 -14.35 3.82 27.55
N ASP A 676 -14.71 3.82 28.81
CA ASP A 676 -14.57 4.95 29.71
C ASP A 676 -13.87 4.51 31.03
N LYS A 677 -13.87 5.36 32.05
CA LYS A 677 -13.23 5.07 33.36
C LYS A 677 -13.98 4.05 34.21
N LYS A 678 -15.13 3.54 33.77
CA LYS A 678 -16.01 2.65 34.55
C LYS A 678 -16.21 1.30 33.87
N GLU A 679 -16.26 1.30 32.53
CA GLU A 679 -16.62 0.10 31.78
C GLU A 679 -15.97 0.05 30.39
N ILE A 680 -15.89 -1.18 29.89
CA ILE A 680 -15.56 -1.47 28.50
C ILE A 680 -16.78 -2.19 27.89
N ARG A 681 -17.28 -1.73 26.75
CA ARG A 681 -18.28 -2.42 25.93
C ARG A 681 -17.65 -2.92 24.67
N ILE A 682 -17.87 -4.18 24.35
CA ILE A 682 -17.32 -4.81 23.13
C ILE A 682 -18.42 -5.60 22.45
N LYS A 683 -18.53 -5.40 21.13
CA LYS A 683 -19.33 -6.25 20.24
C LYS A 683 -18.43 -6.72 19.11
N SER A 684 -18.33 -8.03 18.92
CA SER A 684 -17.54 -8.64 17.85
C SER A 684 -18.44 -9.46 16.94
N ASP A 685 -18.28 -9.33 15.63
CA ASP A 685 -19.04 -10.12 14.66
C ASP A 685 -18.49 -11.55 14.52
N GLY A 686 -17.23 -11.81 14.91
CA GLY A 686 -16.64 -13.16 14.85
C GLY A 686 -15.20 -13.25 15.34
N GLY A 687 -14.60 -14.43 15.20
CA GLY A 687 -13.26 -14.76 15.73
C GLY A 687 -13.26 -15.05 17.23
N LYS A 688 -12.13 -15.55 17.76
CA LYS A 688 -11.94 -15.82 19.18
C LYS A 688 -11.20 -14.67 19.84
N GLY A 689 -11.90 -13.84 20.58
CA GLY A 689 -11.34 -12.66 21.23
C GLY A 689 -10.98 -12.88 22.68
N VAL A 690 -9.90 -12.21 23.13
CA VAL A 690 -9.53 -12.10 24.55
C VAL A 690 -9.40 -10.62 24.90
N LEU A 691 -10.22 -10.16 25.83
CA LEU A 691 -10.11 -8.84 26.44
C LEU A 691 -9.11 -8.89 27.59
N ASN A 692 -8.06 -8.08 27.51
CA ASN A 692 -7.06 -7.90 28.54
C ASN A 692 -7.31 -6.60 29.28
N ILE A 693 -7.74 -6.69 30.54
CA ILE A 693 -8.00 -5.53 31.39
C ILE A 693 -6.83 -5.36 32.36
N PRO A 694 -6.06 -4.27 32.28
CA PRO A 694 -5.05 -3.95 33.28
C PRO A 694 -5.72 -3.68 34.66
N THR A 695 -5.26 -4.36 35.70
CA THR A 695 -5.71 -4.18 37.07
C THR A 695 -4.51 -3.97 37.99
N ARG A 696 -4.75 -3.51 39.23
CA ARG A 696 -3.68 -3.37 40.24
C ARG A 696 -2.95 -4.69 40.57
N LYS A 697 -3.58 -5.84 40.27
CA LYS A 697 -3.03 -7.18 40.54
C LYS A 697 -2.43 -7.85 39.29
N GLY A 698 -2.35 -7.15 38.15
CA GLY A 698 -1.92 -7.66 36.87
C GLY A 698 -3.02 -7.60 35.83
N ILE A 699 -2.87 -8.35 34.72
CA ILE A 699 -3.83 -8.40 33.61
C ILE A 699 -4.93 -9.43 33.93
N LYS A 700 -6.20 -8.99 33.88
CA LYS A 700 -7.36 -9.88 33.92
C LYS A 700 -7.78 -10.17 32.46
N ALA A 701 -7.66 -11.43 32.04
CA ALA A 701 -8.10 -11.87 30.70
C ALA A 701 -9.55 -12.37 30.77
N MET A 702 -10.36 -11.98 29.79
CA MET A 702 -11.77 -12.37 29.65
C MET A 702 -12.05 -12.72 28.20
N THR A 703 -12.85 -13.78 27.96
CA THR A 703 -13.27 -14.18 26.62
C THR A 703 -14.28 -13.18 26.05
N ILE A 704 -14.13 -12.85 24.78
CA ILE A 704 -15.11 -12.08 24.00
C ILE A 704 -15.91 -13.08 23.17
N GLU A 705 -17.21 -13.16 23.46
CA GLU A 705 -18.15 -14.01 22.69
C GLU A 705 -18.69 -13.21 21.50
N PRO A 706 -18.67 -13.75 20.27
CA PRO A 706 -19.18 -13.04 19.12
C PRO A 706 -20.72 -12.95 19.14
N GLY A 707 -21.25 -11.89 18.51
CA GLY A 707 -22.67 -11.67 18.25
C GLY A 707 -23.30 -10.59 19.13
N GLU A 708 -23.23 -10.68 20.45
CA GLU A 708 -23.86 -9.73 21.37
C GLU A 708 -22.85 -8.75 22.00
N GLU A 709 -23.35 -7.57 22.37
CA GLU A 709 -22.54 -6.61 23.12
C GLU A 709 -22.31 -7.11 24.54
N GLN A 710 -21.06 -7.14 24.94
CA GLN A 710 -20.64 -7.51 26.30
C GLN A 710 -20.11 -6.29 27.05
N VAL A 711 -20.51 -6.18 28.32
CA VAL A 711 -20.13 -5.06 29.21
C VAL A 711 -19.24 -5.58 30.35
N PHE A 712 -18.03 -5.04 30.45
CA PHE A 712 -17.05 -5.37 31.45
C PHE A 712 -16.78 -4.17 32.35
N LYS A 713 -17.08 -4.32 33.67
CA LYS A 713 -16.80 -3.27 34.67
C LYS A 713 -15.51 -3.58 35.41
N TYR A 714 -14.75 -2.55 35.78
CA TYR A 714 -13.46 -2.64 36.44
C TYR A 714 -13.25 -1.55 37.52
#